data_c9f1c5f226859e12625afcaf95648306
#
_entry.id   c9f1c5f226859e12625afcaf95648306
#
_cell.length_a   1.000
_cell.length_b   1.000
_cell.length_c   1.000
_cell.angle_alpha   90.00
_cell.angle_beta   90.00
_cell.angle_gamma   90.00
#
_symmetry.space_group_name_H-M   'P 1'
#
loop_
_entity.id
_entity.type
_entity.pdbx_description
1 polymer ?
#
loop_
_entity_poly.entity_id
_entity_poly.type
_entity_poly.pdbx_seq_one_letter_code
_entity_poly.pdbx_strand_id
1 'polypeptide(L)'
;RLGNHIIGVPCNRVQGENWNLDKSTGVFTITKNGNGRGADYSKYQFFGGNNQPWYNDRKSIKTVNVEEGVVQIGSYWFYDCTNLTTVNFNSSTLDTLGDDLFRGCTSLQSINLPENATYYYSELFLDCTSLKYVSLPSTNNTDNYKGKIPNGTFKGCTSLEQVYVGNGHTGMDVNAFNGCSKLKGIVWTSGNLSSVASSALTGVASSCKLVGASSLVNATSALSFQNVNGFCGTALSYKYDAQNKKLSVLGSGDMTSNPWSVYSAFITELDFSGTNGNFTIMNGAFQNLINSTFWVNIPSNCTKIGSNAFYNANFNYNRFLGNKITIGNNAFGNGSSSYARFFGIANSGVRDYVKEGQAKGYDWHYYCLDNKHNYVTKTVAPTCVEKGYDLTYCTDCDTDEVKSNYTDVTGHKYEYTGTNGPSIVYKCSVCGKTNLQLDALTLVSSFKDAITTDDKAAAYTQSNYDGKYDLNYNGFINAKDYSMLSKIINNIDTTNKQTTIDTSTTYQTIEGFGASAAWWAQYVGGWENLDEIMELLYSKEKGAGLDIYRYNLGTGSQDDTHITDVDRRTQGFLQKDGTYDWSRDANAQKALASAQKANKDLKVTLFSNSAPVWLTKNGKAYCSNGSNSNLDPSNYDAFAQFVVKCSEHFIDEGYNVTEVSPINEPEWAWAADTNGNAGQEGSHWEDTAARDFYNNAMIPAIKKSEKLNGRVGVDVWECAQLNHSTYFNGFLNNMFSSSSLYPNNYGKNNSNIRDYVDSLGTHSYWASTSDREKVASTLAGNALTNNYTAVKKVRCTEYCQMTNDGNSGVYGLIQKEGTTNGLGIEYGLALADIMHQDLTILNAVEWDWWVAVGPGVYPDALVYVNKENHNDVQTSKRLWVMGNYARFIEDGAKRVSVSTGSNFAKNLVTNTTYSWKDGNTTRTDKNNYIEQTAYQNPDGTVVVVYINNSDTNEYTKFSSSDYKKFETYVTDESRDLEKYQSGNTNVAVSIPAKSVTTVVLTPNAK
;
A
#
# COMPACT_ATOMS: atom_id res chain seq x y z
N ARG A 1 33.75 -0.77 -40.19
CA ARG A 1 33.06 -1.55 -41.26
C ARG A 1 31.57 -1.52 -40.93
N LEU A 2 30.87 -0.66 -41.71
CA LEU A 2 29.56 -0.83 -42.36
C LEU A 2 28.58 -1.68 -41.56
N GLY A 3 27.62 -1.17 -40.80
CA GLY A 3 26.58 -0.25 -41.22
C GLY A 3 25.45 -0.97 -41.90
N ASN A 4 24.47 -1.45 -41.18
CA ASN A 4 23.12 -1.67 -41.73
C ASN A 4 22.23 -0.55 -41.18
N HIS A 5 21.98 0.43 -42.00
CA HIS A 5 20.90 1.38 -41.88
C HIS A 5 19.57 0.61 -41.96
N ILE A 6 18.86 0.54 -40.86
CA ILE A 6 17.42 0.28 -40.89
C ILE A 6 16.77 1.64 -41.09
N ILE A 7 16.27 1.86 -42.29
CA ILE A 7 15.48 3.04 -42.67
C ILE A 7 14.10 2.90 -42.00
N GLY A 8 13.72 3.92 -41.21
CA GLY A 8 12.33 4.26 -41.06
C GLY A 8 11.59 3.96 -39.78
N VAL A 9 12.15 4.36 -38.60
CA VAL A 9 11.33 4.82 -37.49
C VAL A 9 11.88 6.17 -37.06
N PRO A 10 11.10 7.26 -37.05
CA PRO A 10 11.59 8.52 -36.51
C PRO A 10 12.00 8.27 -35.06
N CYS A 11 13.26 8.56 -34.75
CA CYS A 11 13.74 8.52 -33.36
C CYS A 11 13.05 9.67 -32.62
N ASN A 12 11.93 9.36 -31.95
CA ASN A 12 11.16 10.34 -31.20
C ASN A 12 11.79 10.74 -29.88
N ARG A 13 12.99 10.22 -29.57
CA ARG A 13 13.75 10.56 -28.37
C ARG A 13 15.07 11.23 -28.72
N VAL A 14 15.30 12.34 -28.07
CA VAL A 14 16.59 13.03 -28.02
C VAL A 14 17.07 12.99 -26.58
N GLN A 15 18.31 12.57 -26.38
CA GLN A 15 18.86 12.39 -25.04
C GLN A 15 20.33 12.83 -24.94
N GLY A 16 20.71 13.21 -23.74
CA GLY A 16 22.07 13.45 -23.30
C GLY A 16 22.43 12.64 -22.08
N GLU A 17 23.54 12.94 -21.45
CA GLU A 17 24.05 12.18 -20.30
C GLU A 17 23.10 12.20 -19.09
N ASN A 18 22.39 13.31 -18.87
CA ASN A 18 21.51 13.53 -17.71
C ASN A 18 20.17 14.19 -18.07
N TRP A 19 19.76 14.04 -19.31
CA TRP A 19 18.45 14.48 -19.77
C TRP A 19 17.95 13.63 -20.92
N ASN A 20 16.65 13.57 -21.08
CA ASN A 20 16.03 13.01 -22.27
C ASN A 20 14.75 13.79 -22.64
N LEU A 21 14.45 13.84 -23.92
CA LEU A 21 13.25 14.43 -24.46
C LEU A 21 12.53 13.41 -25.33
N ASP A 22 11.33 13.04 -24.91
CA ASP A 22 10.39 12.28 -25.74
C ASP A 22 9.53 13.26 -26.54
N LYS A 23 9.83 13.41 -27.82
CA LYS A 23 9.11 14.36 -28.71
C LYS A 23 7.66 13.95 -28.96
N SER A 24 7.31 12.66 -28.82
CA SER A 24 5.96 12.19 -29.05
C SER A 24 5.00 12.63 -27.95
N THR A 25 5.48 12.64 -26.71
CA THR A 25 4.72 13.09 -25.54
C THR A 25 5.01 14.54 -25.17
N GLY A 26 6.13 15.07 -25.57
CA GLY A 26 6.61 16.38 -25.17
C GLY A 26 7.19 16.41 -23.75
N VAL A 27 7.58 15.25 -23.21
CA VAL A 27 8.13 15.13 -21.85
C VAL A 27 9.65 15.25 -21.91
N PHE A 28 10.17 16.25 -21.22
CA PHE A 28 11.60 16.44 -20.96
C PHE A 28 11.93 16.01 -19.53
N THR A 29 12.85 15.08 -19.37
CA THR A 29 13.24 14.57 -18.04
C THR A 29 14.69 14.94 -17.76
N ILE A 30 14.94 15.54 -16.58
CA ILE A 30 16.28 15.78 -16.05
C ILE A 30 16.57 14.70 -15.02
N THR A 31 17.67 13.96 -15.24
CA THR A 31 18.08 12.85 -14.38
C THR A 31 19.31 13.24 -13.56
N LYS A 32 19.48 12.57 -12.42
CA LYS A 32 20.66 12.75 -11.59
C LYS A 32 21.93 12.38 -12.37
N ASN A 33 22.95 13.25 -12.32
CA ASN A 33 24.26 12.97 -12.88
C ASN A 33 25.30 12.89 -11.76
N GLY A 34 25.82 11.67 -11.49
CA GLY A 34 26.94 11.47 -10.58
C GLY A 34 26.70 11.92 -9.13
N ASN A 35 27.76 12.21 -8.40
CA ASN A 35 27.77 12.50 -6.97
C ASN A 35 27.50 13.98 -6.59
N GLY A 36 26.52 14.64 -7.19
CA GLY A 36 26.22 16.02 -6.86
C GLY A 36 27.31 17.01 -7.37
N ARG A 37 27.32 18.26 -6.90
CA ARG A 37 28.27 19.33 -7.28
C ARG A 37 29.69 18.83 -7.54
N GLY A 38 29.97 18.09 -8.60
CA GLY A 38 31.27 17.57 -8.95
C GLY A 38 31.56 17.73 -10.43
N ALA A 39 32.77 17.78 -10.79
CA ALA A 39 33.53 17.86 -12.04
C ALA A 39 32.85 18.13 -13.41
N ASP A 40 31.57 17.87 -13.59
CA ASP A 40 30.82 18.14 -14.83
C ASP A 40 29.98 19.43 -14.81
N TYR A 41 30.19 20.26 -13.82
CA TYR A 41 29.53 21.55 -13.66
C TYR A 41 29.71 22.46 -14.87
N SER A 42 30.87 22.33 -15.56
CA SER A 42 31.23 23.16 -16.67
C SER A 42 30.56 22.83 -18.01
N LYS A 43 30.03 21.61 -18.18
CA LYS A 43 29.45 21.20 -19.47
C LYS A 43 27.99 21.64 -19.63
N TYR A 44 27.24 21.82 -18.54
CA TYR A 44 25.79 22.09 -18.59
C TYR A 44 25.40 23.40 -17.93
N GLN A 45 26.37 24.20 -17.52
CA GLN A 45 26.14 25.37 -16.66
C GLN A 45 25.64 26.61 -17.38
N PHE A 46 26.08 26.85 -18.60
CA PHE A 46 25.81 28.11 -19.30
C PHE A 46 25.58 27.88 -20.78
N PHE A 47 24.32 27.68 -21.14
CA PHE A 47 23.93 27.81 -22.52
C PHE A 47 23.74 29.29 -22.81
N GLY A 48 24.23 29.80 -23.93
CA GLY A 48 23.68 31.02 -24.51
C GLY A 48 22.28 30.67 -25.08
N GLY A 49 21.43 31.65 -25.29
CA GLY A 49 20.03 31.47 -25.60
C GLY A 49 19.62 30.44 -26.68
N ASN A 50 20.54 29.90 -27.47
CA ASN A 50 20.32 28.97 -28.57
C ASN A 50 21.32 27.79 -28.61
N ASN A 51 22.08 27.57 -27.58
CA ASN A 51 23.17 26.57 -27.55
C ASN A 51 22.77 25.26 -26.85
N GLN A 52 21.53 25.10 -26.37
CA GLN A 52 21.08 23.86 -25.75
C GLN A 52 21.03 22.74 -26.81
N PRO A 53 21.48 21.54 -26.49
CA PRO A 53 21.41 20.39 -27.40
C PRO A 53 20.03 20.13 -27.98
N TRP A 54 18.96 20.47 -27.25
CA TRP A 54 17.58 20.33 -27.63
C TRP A 54 16.93 21.59 -28.19
N TYR A 55 17.71 22.64 -28.43
CA TYR A 55 17.15 23.94 -28.84
C TYR A 55 16.21 23.85 -30.07
N ASN A 56 16.60 23.08 -31.07
CA ASN A 56 15.77 22.90 -32.28
C ASN A 56 14.46 22.15 -31.98
N ASP A 57 14.40 21.36 -30.92
CA ASP A 57 13.25 20.60 -30.50
C ASP A 57 12.47 21.25 -29.35
N ARG A 58 12.88 22.42 -28.86
CA ARG A 58 12.30 23.09 -27.68
C ARG A 58 10.79 23.31 -27.76
N LYS A 59 10.24 23.51 -28.95
CA LYS A 59 8.79 23.65 -29.16
C LYS A 59 8.00 22.38 -28.97
N SER A 60 8.66 21.22 -28.91
CA SER A 60 8.00 19.96 -28.56
C SER A 60 7.85 19.78 -27.04
N ILE A 61 8.59 20.54 -26.23
CA ILE A 61 8.58 20.41 -24.77
C ILE A 61 7.28 20.98 -24.20
N LYS A 62 6.53 20.11 -23.54
CA LYS A 62 5.24 20.42 -22.86
C LYS A 62 5.33 20.24 -21.35
N THR A 63 6.09 19.26 -20.91
CA THR A 63 6.28 18.92 -19.50
C THR A 63 7.74 18.73 -19.21
N VAL A 64 8.21 19.29 -18.10
CA VAL A 64 9.56 19.04 -17.56
C VAL A 64 9.40 18.26 -16.25
N ASN A 65 10.09 17.13 -16.16
CA ASN A 65 10.22 16.35 -14.93
C ASN A 65 11.65 16.45 -14.40
N VAL A 66 11.80 16.94 -13.18
CA VAL A 66 13.07 17.00 -12.47
C VAL A 66 13.12 15.85 -11.49
N GLU A 67 13.95 14.84 -11.77
CA GLU A 67 14.03 13.65 -10.93
C GLU A 67 14.79 13.88 -9.62
N GLU A 68 14.58 12.99 -8.64
CA GLU A 68 15.26 13.04 -7.35
C GLU A 68 16.78 12.99 -7.52
N GLY A 69 17.49 13.82 -6.75
CA GLY A 69 18.94 13.94 -6.77
C GLY A 69 19.50 14.94 -7.79
N VAL A 70 18.66 15.65 -8.53
CA VAL A 70 19.07 16.82 -9.33
C VAL A 70 19.33 17.98 -8.38
N VAL A 71 20.55 18.54 -8.41
CA VAL A 71 20.96 19.63 -7.50
C VAL A 71 20.76 20.99 -8.15
N GLN A 72 20.88 21.06 -9.47
CA GLN A 72 20.76 22.34 -10.18
C GLN A 72 20.22 22.17 -11.59
N ILE A 73 19.62 23.25 -12.11
CA ILE A 73 19.24 23.42 -13.50
C ILE A 73 19.95 24.66 -14.02
N GLY A 74 20.68 24.51 -15.10
CA GLY A 74 21.53 25.58 -15.65
C GLY A 74 20.75 26.70 -16.33
N SER A 75 21.48 27.75 -16.74
CA SER A 75 20.91 28.90 -17.44
C SER A 75 20.40 28.52 -18.84
N TYR A 76 19.31 29.12 -19.26
CA TYR A 76 18.69 28.97 -20.59
C TYR A 76 18.17 27.57 -20.91
N TRP A 77 18.07 26.62 -19.98
CA TRP A 77 17.65 25.25 -20.30
C TRP A 77 16.31 25.18 -21.03
N PHE A 78 15.34 25.94 -20.60
CA PHE A 78 14.01 25.98 -21.22
C PHE A 78 13.69 27.32 -21.87
N TYR A 79 14.73 28.03 -22.26
CA TYR A 79 14.59 29.26 -23.01
C TYR A 79 13.72 29.06 -24.26
N ASP A 80 12.70 29.91 -24.39
CA ASP A 80 11.76 29.92 -25.52
C ASP A 80 11.06 28.57 -25.78
N CYS A 81 10.83 27.79 -24.71
CA CYS A 81 9.99 26.60 -24.75
C CYS A 81 8.51 27.00 -24.73
N THR A 82 8.03 27.50 -25.87
CA THR A 82 6.73 28.18 -26.00
C THR A 82 5.53 27.28 -25.73
N ASN A 83 5.68 25.95 -25.77
CA ASN A 83 4.62 24.97 -25.47
C ASN A 83 4.73 24.34 -24.07
N LEU A 84 5.69 24.77 -23.25
CA LEU A 84 5.85 24.30 -21.88
C LEU A 84 4.67 24.74 -21.01
N THR A 85 3.96 23.79 -20.45
CA THR A 85 2.80 24.03 -19.57
C THR A 85 3.00 23.55 -18.13
N THR A 86 3.87 22.58 -17.92
CA THR A 86 4.02 21.90 -16.63
C THR A 86 5.49 21.65 -16.29
N VAL A 87 5.87 21.97 -15.05
CA VAL A 87 7.19 21.65 -14.49
C VAL A 87 6.98 20.93 -13.16
N ASN A 88 7.45 19.69 -13.07
CA ASN A 88 7.36 18.85 -11.88
C ASN A 88 8.74 18.77 -11.21
N PHE A 89 8.86 19.36 -10.05
CA PHE A 89 10.08 19.31 -9.23
C PHE A 89 9.99 18.16 -8.24
N ASN A 90 10.58 17.01 -8.57
CA ASN A 90 10.61 15.82 -7.71
C ASN A 90 11.96 15.67 -6.99
N SER A 91 12.84 16.69 -7.06
CA SER A 91 14.14 16.66 -6.41
C SER A 91 14.13 17.42 -5.09
N SER A 92 14.41 16.70 -4.01
CA SER A 92 14.62 17.30 -2.68
C SER A 92 15.95 18.03 -2.53
N THR A 93 16.88 17.80 -3.44
CA THR A 93 18.24 18.38 -3.40
C THR A 93 18.43 19.56 -4.36
N LEU A 94 17.42 19.95 -5.11
CA LEU A 94 17.50 21.06 -6.06
C LEU A 94 17.67 22.39 -5.32
N ASP A 95 18.84 23.01 -5.44
CA ASP A 95 19.14 24.28 -4.77
C ASP A 95 19.41 25.46 -5.72
N THR A 96 19.66 25.21 -6.99
CA THR A 96 20.13 26.24 -7.95
C THR A 96 19.32 26.23 -9.25
N LEU A 97 18.84 27.41 -9.65
CA LEU A 97 18.13 27.71 -10.89
C LEU A 97 18.87 28.84 -11.66
N GLY A 98 19.32 28.55 -12.86
CA GLY A 98 20.13 29.45 -13.66
C GLY A 98 19.39 30.66 -14.23
N ASP A 99 20.14 31.60 -14.82
CA ASP A 99 19.59 32.78 -15.52
C ASP A 99 18.72 32.37 -16.70
N ASP A 100 17.68 33.15 -16.99
CA ASP A 100 16.84 32.99 -18.19
C ASP A 100 16.25 31.58 -18.35
N LEU A 101 16.16 30.82 -17.25
CA LEU A 101 15.82 29.38 -17.27
C LEU A 101 14.51 29.09 -17.99
N PHE A 102 13.45 29.88 -17.72
CA PHE A 102 12.12 29.74 -18.33
C PHE A 102 11.76 30.96 -19.18
N ARG A 103 12.70 31.79 -19.54
CA ARG A 103 12.44 32.98 -20.37
C ARG A 103 11.71 32.58 -21.66
N GLY A 104 10.62 33.28 -21.99
CA GLY A 104 9.86 33.05 -23.20
C GLY A 104 8.98 31.80 -23.19
N CYS A 105 8.76 31.18 -22.04
CA CYS A 105 7.80 30.07 -21.88
C CYS A 105 6.36 30.58 -21.87
N THR A 106 5.87 30.94 -23.06
CA THR A 106 4.61 31.68 -23.22
C THR A 106 3.33 30.87 -22.92
N SER A 107 3.42 29.55 -22.76
CA SER A 107 2.27 28.70 -22.38
C SER A 107 2.28 28.31 -20.90
N LEU A 108 3.31 28.62 -20.14
CA LEU A 108 3.42 28.32 -18.73
C LEU A 108 2.45 29.23 -17.94
N GLN A 109 1.50 28.65 -17.21
CA GLN A 109 0.48 29.39 -16.46
C GLN A 109 0.76 29.48 -14.96
N SER A 110 1.39 28.49 -14.39
CA SER A 110 1.74 28.47 -12.97
C SER A 110 3.00 27.66 -12.73
N ILE A 111 3.74 28.05 -11.70
CA ILE A 111 4.90 27.29 -11.25
C ILE A 111 5.17 27.55 -9.76
N ASN A 112 5.40 26.49 -9.01
CA ASN A 112 5.84 26.56 -7.62
C ASN A 112 7.30 26.13 -7.57
N LEU A 113 8.20 27.06 -7.36
CA LEU A 113 9.61 26.75 -7.21
C LEU A 113 9.84 26.06 -5.84
N PRO A 114 10.73 25.06 -5.76
CA PRO A 114 11.07 24.42 -4.49
C PRO A 114 11.60 25.44 -3.46
N GLU A 115 11.18 25.31 -2.22
CA GLU A 115 11.60 26.22 -1.13
C GLU A 115 13.12 26.23 -0.92
N ASN A 116 13.77 25.10 -1.18
CA ASN A 116 15.22 24.93 -1.07
C ASN A 116 16.01 25.39 -2.29
N ALA A 117 15.37 25.77 -3.40
CA ALA A 117 16.04 26.29 -4.59
C ALA A 117 16.47 27.75 -4.38
N THR A 118 17.28 27.98 -3.34
CA THR A 118 17.63 29.31 -2.82
C THR A 118 18.73 30.03 -3.60
N TYR A 119 19.28 29.42 -4.64
CA TYR A 119 20.21 30.07 -5.57
C TYR A 119 19.52 30.21 -6.92
N TYR A 120 18.80 31.32 -7.11
CA TYR A 120 18.14 31.58 -8.38
C TYR A 120 18.55 32.95 -8.92
N TYR A 121 18.68 33.02 -10.25
CA TYR A 121 19.35 34.12 -10.93
C TYR A 121 18.35 34.98 -11.72
N SER A 122 18.89 35.95 -12.50
CA SER A 122 18.08 36.97 -13.18
C SER A 122 17.22 36.41 -14.32
N GLU A 123 16.22 37.19 -14.69
CA GLU A 123 15.37 36.99 -15.87
C GLU A 123 14.67 35.61 -15.96
N LEU A 124 14.48 34.97 -14.81
CA LEU A 124 14.03 33.58 -14.71
C LEU A 124 12.71 33.30 -15.50
N PHE A 125 11.77 34.23 -15.49
CA PHE A 125 10.49 34.14 -16.19
C PHE A 125 10.26 35.30 -17.17
N LEU A 126 11.30 35.96 -17.62
CA LEU A 126 11.17 37.09 -18.55
C LEU A 126 10.32 36.68 -19.75
N ASP A 127 9.29 37.53 -20.08
CA ASP A 127 8.37 37.34 -21.19
C ASP A 127 7.53 36.04 -21.13
N CYS A 128 7.30 35.45 -19.95
CA CYS A 128 6.32 34.40 -19.75
C CYS A 128 4.90 34.98 -19.73
N THR A 129 4.36 35.28 -20.91
CA THR A 129 3.15 36.11 -21.06
C THR A 129 1.87 35.49 -20.58
N SER A 130 1.80 34.14 -20.42
CA SER A 130 0.64 33.42 -19.85
C SER A 130 0.78 33.11 -18.38
N LEU A 131 1.92 33.39 -17.75
CA LEU A 131 2.19 33.07 -16.36
C LEU A 131 1.30 33.89 -15.44
N LYS A 132 0.53 33.20 -14.56
CA LYS A 132 -0.45 33.80 -13.65
C LYS A 132 -0.04 33.68 -12.18
N TYR A 133 0.55 32.56 -11.79
CA TYR A 133 0.81 32.23 -10.40
C TYR A 133 2.22 31.67 -10.22
N VAL A 134 3.00 32.25 -9.30
CA VAL A 134 4.37 31.81 -8.99
C VAL A 134 4.62 31.83 -7.49
N SER A 135 5.16 30.74 -6.97
CA SER A 135 5.74 30.67 -5.64
C SER A 135 7.27 30.68 -5.77
N LEU A 136 7.93 31.65 -5.16
CA LEU A 136 9.38 31.76 -5.08
C LEU A 136 9.94 30.95 -3.91
N PRO A 137 11.24 30.56 -3.96
CA PRO A 137 11.92 29.87 -2.86
C PRO A 137 11.91 30.64 -1.54
N SER A 138 12.38 30.00 -0.46
CA SER A 138 12.44 30.61 0.87
C SER A 138 13.25 31.91 0.92
N THR A 139 14.33 31.99 0.16
CA THR A 139 15.19 33.18 0.05
C THR A 139 15.97 33.15 -1.27
N ASN A 140 16.79 34.18 -1.52
CA ASN A 140 17.83 34.15 -2.53
C ASN A 140 19.20 34.32 -1.86
N ASN A 141 20.07 33.33 -2.04
CA ASN A 141 21.41 33.28 -1.45
C ASN A 141 22.55 33.62 -2.44
N THR A 142 22.22 34.01 -3.67
CA THR A 142 23.24 34.41 -4.65
C THR A 142 23.96 35.69 -4.20
N ASP A 143 25.23 35.78 -4.47
CA ASP A 143 26.05 36.94 -4.06
C ASP A 143 25.49 38.27 -4.58
N ASN A 144 24.99 38.27 -5.83
CA ASN A 144 24.45 39.48 -6.47
C ASN A 144 23.06 39.89 -6.03
N TYR A 145 22.25 38.92 -5.57
CA TYR A 145 20.82 39.12 -5.25
C TYR A 145 20.45 38.65 -3.86
N LYS A 146 21.39 38.62 -2.93
CA LYS A 146 21.17 38.11 -1.59
C LYS A 146 19.93 38.73 -0.93
N GLY A 147 18.95 37.92 -0.62
CA GLY A 147 17.66 38.34 -0.05
C GLY A 147 16.77 39.13 -1.03
N LYS A 148 17.06 39.19 -2.32
CA LYS A 148 16.28 39.94 -3.29
C LYS A 148 15.69 39.07 -4.37
N ILE A 149 14.54 39.51 -4.89
CA ILE A 149 14.04 39.02 -6.18
C ILE A 149 14.95 39.61 -7.25
N PRO A 150 15.62 38.79 -8.09
CA PRO A 150 16.61 39.25 -9.04
C PRO A 150 16.06 40.16 -10.15
N ASN A 151 16.98 40.83 -10.81
CA ASN A 151 16.70 41.67 -11.98
C ASN A 151 15.81 40.91 -13.00
N GLY A 152 14.76 41.58 -13.45
CA GLY A 152 13.91 41.11 -14.57
C GLY A 152 13.22 39.79 -14.36
N THR A 153 13.18 39.25 -13.13
CA THR A 153 12.58 37.91 -12.85
C THR A 153 11.22 37.73 -13.52
N PHE A 154 10.33 38.71 -13.44
CA PHE A 154 8.99 38.69 -14.03
C PHE A 154 8.75 39.78 -15.09
N LYS A 155 9.82 40.35 -15.61
CA LYS A 155 9.68 41.40 -16.65
C LYS A 155 8.90 40.84 -17.84
N GLY A 156 7.84 41.54 -18.26
CA GLY A 156 7.03 41.15 -19.40
C GLY A 156 6.02 40.04 -19.11
N CYS A 157 5.83 39.59 -17.87
CA CYS A 157 4.81 38.66 -17.46
C CYS A 157 3.43 39.34 -17.39
N THR A 158 2.85 39.65 -18.56
CA THR A 158 1.64 40.48 -18.69
C THR A 158 0.36 39.83 -18.12
N SER A 159 0.35 38.53 -17.90
CA SER A 159 -0.76 37.81 -17.28
C SER A 159 -0.55 37.49 -15.80
N LEU A 160 0.57 37.86 -15.20
CA LEU A 160 0.90 37.54 -13.82
C LEU A 160 -0.10 38.19 -12.86
N GLU A 161 -0.74 37.39 -12.04
CA GLU A 161 -1.79 37.80 -11.12
C GLU A 161 -1.36 37.74 -9.66
N GLN A 162 -0.61 36.71 -9.27
CA GLN A 162 -0.27 36.49 -7.89
C GLN A 162 1.16 35.91 -7.75
N VAL A 163 1.90 36.42 -6.78
CA VAL A 163 3.26 35.92 -6.44
C VAL A 163 3.37 35.71 -4.95
N TYR A 164 3.92 34.55 -4.55
CA TYR A 164 4.29 34.26 -3.18
C TYR A 164 5.80 34.35 -3.01
N VAL A 165 6.25 35.10 -2.03
CA VAL A 165 7.65 35.40 -1.77
C VAL A 165 8.05 34.85 -0.40
N GLY A 166 9.04 33.94 -0.39
CA GLY A 166 9.51 33.26 0.84
C GLY A 166 10.12 34.22 1.86
N ASN A 167 10.19 33.79 3.10
CA ASN A 167 10.43 34.63 4.29
C ASN A 167 11.86 35.20 4.43
N GLY A 168 12.81 34.73 3.65
CA GLY A 168 14.17 35.27 3.63
C GLY A 168 14.39 36.44 2.67
N HIS A 169 13.34 36.87 1.94
CA HIS A 169 13.46 37.99 1.03
C HIS A 169 13.29 39.33 1.74
N THR A 170 14.12 40.29 1.36
CA THR A 170 14.13 41.64 1.92
C THR A 170 14.12 42.72 0.86
N GLY A 171 14.11 42.36 -0.44
CA GLY A 171 14.16 43.36 -1.51
C GLY A 171 13.74 42.86 -2.89
N MET A 172 13.54 43.78 -3.79
CA MET A 172 13.29 43.60 -5.22
C MET A 172 14.33 44.41 -6.03
N ASP A 173 14.98 43.72 -6.95
CA ASP A 173 15.96 44.34 -7.82
C ASP A 173 15.33 45.04 -9.04
N VAL A 174 16.09 45.66 -9.88
CA VAL A 174 15.65 46.43 -11.06
C VAL A 174 14.75 45.56 -11.95
N ASN A 175 13.66 46.11 -12.44
CA ASN A 175 12.75 45.48 -13.37
C ASN A 175 12.12 44.15 -12.87
N ALA A 176 12.19 43.82 -11.59
CA ALA A 176 11.70 42.51 -11.06
C ALA A 176 10.26 42.18 -11.51
N PHE A 177 9.36 43.17 -11.53
CA PHE A 177 7.95 43.04 -11.96
C PHE A 177 7.60 44.02 -13.11
N ASN A 178 8.59 44.48 -13.84
CA ASN A 178 8.34 45.46 -14.92
C ASN A 178 7.39 44.91 -15.98
N GLY A 179 6.27 45.57 -16.22
CA GLY A 179 5.26 45.19 -17.20
C GLY A 179 4.23 44.18 -16.69
N CYS A 180 4.21 43.82 -15.42
CA CYS A 180 3.22 42.94 -14.81
C CYS A 180 1.87 43.66 -14.58
N SER A 181 1.18 44.05 -15.64
CA SER A 181 0.00 44.90 -15.58
C SER A 181 -1.23 44.30 -14.93
N LYS A 182 -1.31 42.95 -14.85
CA LYS A 182 -2.43 42.21 -14.21
C LYS A 182 -2.14 41.76 -12.79
N LEU A 183 -1.01 42.15 -12.21
CA LEU A 183 -0.62 41.71 -10.87
C LEU A 183 -1.58 42.27 -9.83
N LYS A 184 -2.20 41.38 -9.07
CA LYS A 184 -3.22 41.67 -8.05
C LYS A 184 -2.65 41.64 -6.64
N GLY A 185 -1.70 40.72 -6.39
CA GLY A 185 -1.16 40.51 -5.05
C GLY A 185 0.23 39.92 -5.03
N ILE A 186 1.05 40.42 -4.13
CA ILE A 186 2.33 39.85 -3.75
C ILE A 186 2.27 39.50 -2.27
N VAL A 187 2.30 38.22 -1.93
CA VAL A 187 2.42 37.74 -0.56
C VAL A 187 3.90 37.83 -0.17
N TRP A 188 4.19 38.71 0.75
CA TRP A 188 5.53 38.93 1.27
C TRP A 188 5.64 38.38 2.68
N THR A 189 6.19 37.20 2.85
CA THR A 189 6.17 36.49 4.11
C THR A 189 7.21 36.99 5.12
N SER A 190 8.27 37.60 4.64
CA SER A 190 9.21 38.32 5.50
C SER A 190 8.56 39.60 6.05
N GLY A 191 8.75 39.87 7.32
CA GLY A 191 8.35 41.13 7.91
C GLY A 191 9.21 42.34 7.48
N ASN A 192 10.11 42.16 6.53
CA ASN A 192 11.06 43.19 6.09
C ASN A 192 11.09 43.29 4.55
N LEU A 193 10.83 44.47 4.02
CA LEU A 193 11.04 44.85 2.64
C LEU A 193 11.78 46.21 2.63
N SER A 194 13.10 46.14 2.70
CA SER A 194 13.94 47.32 2.91
C SER A 194 14.57 47.88 1.65
N SER A 195 14.51 47.12 0.54
CA SER A 195 15.16 47.51 -0.74
C SER A 195 14.25 47.23 -1.92
N VAL A 196 13.69 48.26 -2.51
CA VAL A 196 12.91 48.19 -3.75
C VAL A 196 13.52 49.08 -4.77
N ALA A 197 14.06 48.50 -5.85
CA ALA A 197 14.64 49.28 -6.94
C ALA A 197 13.56 50.14 -7.64
N SER A 198 13.91 51.34 -8.11
CA SER A 198 12.99 52.31 -8.69
C SER A 198 12.19 51.80 -9.88
N SER A 199 12.77 50.86 -10.65
CA SER A 199 12.10 50.24 -11.80
C SER A 199 11.45 48.87 -11.49
N ALA A 200 11.58 48.39 -10.24
CA ALA A 200 11.13 47.06 -9.88
C ALA A 200 9.64 46.80 -10.16
N LEU A 201 8.81 47.80 -9.93
CA LEU A 201 7.34 47.75 -10.02
C LEU A 201 6.79 48.62 -11.18
N THR A 202 7.58 48.98 -12.16
CA THR A 202 7.14 49.76 -13.30
C THR A 202 6.08 49.03 -14.10
N GLY A 203 4.91 49.64 -14.31
CA GLY A 203 3.76 49.03 -15.02
C GLY A 203 2.88 48.14 -14.17
N VAL A 204 3.20 47.93 -12.89
CA VAL A 204 2.30 47.30 -11.93
C VAL A 204 1.25 48.32 -11.49
N ALA A 205 -0.03 47.89 -11.47
CA ALA A 205 -1.12 48.76 -11.02
C ALA A 205 -0.98 49.13 -9.54
N SER A 206 -1.27 50.37 -9.16
CA SER A 206 -1.25 50.83 -7.76
C SER A 206 -2.28 50.11 -6.87
N SER A 207 -3.29 49.48 -7.47
CA SER A 207 -4.28 48.64 -6.80
C SER A 207 -3.72 47.26 -6.39
N CYS A 208 -2.56 46.84 -6.91
CA CYS A 208 -1.91 45.59 -6.50
C CYS A 208 -1.60 45.63 -4.99
N LYS A 209 -1.87 44.52 -4.31
CA LYS A 209 -1.73 44.43 -2.87
C LYS A 209 -0.36 43.83 -2.49
N LEU A 210 0.35 44.51 -1.64
CA LEU A 210 1.44 43.94 -0.87
C LEU A 210 0.82 43.30 0.40
N VAL A 211 0.75 42.01 0.42
CA VAL A 211 0.09 41.24 1.49
C VAL A 211 1.13 40.75 2.47
N GLY A 212 0.99 41.10 3.75
CA GLY A 212 1.99 40.70 4.73
C GLY A 212 1.69 41.24 6.14
N ALA A 213 2.69 41.16 7.01
CA ALA A 213 2.63 41.68 8.35
C ALA A 213 2.54 43.21 8.36
N SER A 214 1.98 43.76 9.44
CA SER A 214 1.79 45.22 9.61
C SER A 214 3.12 46.04 9.53
N SER A 215 4.27 45.42 9.75
CA SER A 215 5.56 46.03 9.55
C SER A 215 5.82 46.48 8.10
N LEU A 216 5.08 45.97 7.14
CA LEU A 216 5.22 46.29 5.72
C LEU A 216 4.33 47.44 5.24
N VAL A 217 3.55 48.07 6.12
CA VAL A 217 2.55 49.06 5.75
C VAL A 217 3.12 50.25 4.95
N ASN A 218 4.35 50.62 5.17
CA ASN A 218 5.07 51.70 4.47
C ASN A 218 6.29 51.24 3.68
N ALA A 219 6.37 49.94 3.39
CA ALA A 219 7.55 49.37 2.76
C ALA A 219 7.77 49.89 1.32
N THR A 220 6.69 50.23 0.62
CA THR A 220 6.73 50.85 -0.70
C THR A 220 5.44 51.65 -0.95
N SER A 221 5.57 52.82 -1.59
CA SER A 221 4.43 53.63 -2.02
C SER A 221 3.83 53.19 -3.35
N ALA A 222 4.49 52.26 -4.07
CA ALA A 222 4.05 51.77 -5.37
C ALA A 222 2.91 50.74 -5.30
N LEU A 223 2.70 50.13 -4.13
CA LEU A 223 1.68 49.10 -3.89
C LEU A 223 0.75 49.48 -2.75
N SER A 224 -0.47 49.01 -2.80
CA SER A 224 -1.41 49.12 -1.68
C SER A 224 -1.11 48.02 -0.67
N PHE A 225 -0.90 48.38 0.58
CA PHE A 225 -0.69 47.42 1.66
C PHE A 225 -1.99 46.70 2.03
N GLN A 226 -1.90 45.39 2.28
CA GLN A 226 -2.98 44.57 2.84
C GLN A 226 -2.43 43.68 3.97
N ASN A 227 -3.03 43.83 5.16
CA ASN A 227 -2.67 42.97 6.29
C ASN A 227 -3.14 41.51 6.03
N VAL A 228 -2.40 40.56 6.54
CA VAL A 228 -2.77 39.13 6.56
C VAL A 228 -4.01 38.82 7.42
N ASN A 229 -4.41 39.74 8.26
CA ASN A 229 -5.61 39.65 9.10
C ASN A 229 -6.56 40.81 8.79
N GLY A 230 -7.85 40.59 8.88
CA GLY A 230 -8.85 41.63 8.64
C GLY A 230 -10.27 41.15 8.78
N PHE A 231 -11.22 42.00 8.35
CA PHE A 231 -12.63 41.67 8.30
C PHE A 231 -13.02 41.21 6.88
N CYS A 232 -13.89 40.22 6.82
CA CYS A 232 -14.53 39.76 5.59
C CYS A 232 -16.06 39.81 5.65
N GLY A 233 -16.60 40.34 6.75
CA GLY A 233 -17.99 40.61 7.01
C GLY A 233 -18.12 41.56 8.20
N THR A 234 -19.31 41.88 8.69
CA THR A 234 -19.54 42.80 9.79
C THR A 234 -19.00 42.31 11.13
N ALA A 235 -19.12 41.01 11.38
CA ALA A 235 -18.58 40.34 12.53
C ALA A 235 -17.76 39.08 12.17
N LEU A 236 -17.48 38.89 10.91
CA LEU A 236 -16.66 37.84 10.37
C LEU A 236 -15.29 38.41 10.00
N SER A 237 -14.24 37.74 10.50
CA SER A 237 -12.86 38.15 10.27
C SER A 237 -12.05 36.99 9.70
N TYR A 238 -10.88 37.29 9.17
CA TYR A 238 -9.96 36.27 8.66
C TYR A 238 -8.56 36.50 9.21
N LYS A 239 -7.79 35.39 9.24
CA LYS A 239 -6.38 35.40 9.52
C LYS A 239 -5.68 34.50 8.52
N TYR A 240 -4.70 35.02 7.82
CA TYR A 240 -3.85 34.26 6.92
C TYR A 240 -2.48 34.02 7.52
N ASP A 241 -2.18 32.78 7.84
CA ASP A 241 -0.83 32.35 8.16
C ASP A 241 -0.07 32.15 6.85
N ALA A 242 0.69 33.17 6.46
CA ALA A 242 1.39 33.17 5.17
C ALA A 242 2.52 32.14 5.10
N GLN A 243 3.09 31.74 6.24
CA GLN A 243 4.14 30.71 6.29
C GLN A 243 3.56 29.32 6.03
N ASN A 244 2.49 28.99 6.70
CA ASN A 244 1.80 27.70 6.56
C ASN A 244 0.74 27.71 5.45
N LYS A 245 0.55 28.85 4.78
CA LYS A 245 -0.44 29.03 3.68
C LYS A 245 -1.87 28.67 4.10
N LYS A 246 -2.19 28.89 5.37
CA LYS A 246 -3.48 28.56 6.00
C LYS A 246 -4.32 29.80 6.18
N LEU A 247 -5.57 29.78 5.68
CA LEU A 247 -6.56 30.83 5.88
C LEU A 247 -7.60 30.36 6.89
N SER A 248 -7.69 31.05 8.02
CA SER A 248 -8.70 30.83 9.05
C SER A 248 -9.76 31.91 8.96
N VAL A 249 -11.04 31.50 9.04
CA VAL A 249 -12.21 32.39 9.14
C VAL A 249 -12.76 32.29 10.57
N LEU A 250 -13.02 33.44 11.18
CA LEU A 250 -13.38 33.56 12.60
C LEU A 250 -14.61 34.44 12.78
N GLY A 251 -15.38 34.20 13.84
CA GLY A 251 -16.55 35.01 14.16
C GLY A 251 -17.85 34.49 13.54
N SER A 252 -18.75 35.39 13.18
CA SER A 252 -20.08 35.04 12.70
C SER A 252 -20.64 36.08 11.74
N GLY A 253 -21.75 35.75 11.06
CA GLY A 253 -22.45 36.65 10.15
C GLY A 253 -22.13 36.39 8.65
N ASP A 254 -22.61 37.29 7.83
CA ASP A 254 -22.46 37.13 6.38
C ASP A 254 -21.08 37.54 5.91
N MET A 255 -20.46 36.69 5.09
CA MET A 255 -19.25 37.04 4.36
C MET A 255 -19.63 38.02 3.24
N THR A 256 -19.04 39.20 3.26
CA THR A 256 -19.33 40.26 2.29
C THR A 256 -18.15 40.65 1.42
N SER A 257 -16.97 40.15 1.74
CA SER A 257 -15.75 40.38 0.96
C SER A 257 -14.80 39.18 1.06
N ASN A 258 -13.93 39.06 0.08
CA ASN A 258 -12.88 38.02 0.02
C ASN A 258 -11.50 38.65 -0.24
N PRO A 259 -10.91 39.33 0.75
CA PRO A 259 -9.62 40.02 0.59
C PRO A 259 -8.49 39.12 0.10
N TRP A 260 -8.57 37.82 0.36
CA TRP A 260 -7.63 36.82 -0.09
C TRP A 260 -7.70 36.48 -1.59
N SER A 261 -8.65 37.03 -2.32
CA SER A 261 -8.74 36.81 -3.77
C SER A 261 -7.48 37.22 -4.54
N VAL A 262 -6.70 38.13 -3.99
CA VAL A 262 -5.43 38.61 -4.59
C VAL A 262 -4.27 37.65 -4.31
N TYR A 263 -4.44 36.63 -3.49
CA TYR A 263 -3.44 35.59 -3.20
C TYR A 263 -4.06 34.19 -3.07
N SER A 264 -5.21 33.97 -3.65
CA SER A 264 -5.96 32.70 -3.58
C SER A 264 -5.14 31.48 -3.99
N ALA A 265 -4.26 31.62 -4.95
CA ALA A 265 -3.37 30.54 -5.40
C ALA A 265 -2.42 30.02 -4.33
N PHE A 266 -2.19 30.77 -3.26
CA PHE A 266 -1.28 30.42 -2.18
C PHE A 266 -1.97 30.06 -0.86
N ILE A 267 -3.24 29.74 -0.91
CA ILE A 267 -3.99 29.18 0.21
C ILE A 267 -4.05 27.67 -0.01
N THR A 268 -3.42 26.92 0.87
CA THR A 268 -3.42 25.45 0.81
C THR A 268 -4.39 24.82 1.78
N GLU A 269 -4.76 25.52 2.86
CA GLU A 269 -5.67 25.04 3.89
C GLU A 269 -6.70 26.10 4.26
N LEU A 270 -7.95 25.69 4.40
CA LEU A 270 -9.04 26.49 4.95
C LEU A 270 -9.45 25.96 6.32
N ASP A 271 -9.58 26.90 7.29
CA ASP A 271 -9.97 26.56 8.64
C ASP A 271 -11.15 27.45 9.10
N PHE A 272 -12.27 26.84 9.36
CA PHE A 272 -13.47 27.48 9.87
C PHE A 272 -13.71 27.20 11.36
N SER A 273 -12.79 26.55 12.05
CA SER A 273 -12.94 26.17 13.48
C SER A 273 -13.11 27.34 14.42
N GLY A 274 -12.66 28.53 14.01
CA GLY A 274 -12.81 29.77 14.77
C GLY A 274 -14.15 30.47 14.60
N THR A 275 -15.10 29.94 13.82
CA THR A 275 -16.44 30.50 13.72
C THR A 275 -17.26 30.14 14.96
N ASN A 276 -17.97 31.13 15.54
CA ASN A 276 -18.65 31.00 16.84
C ASN A 276 -20.15 31.28 16.78
N GLY A 277 -20.71 31.47 15.60
CA GLY A 277 -22.13 31.68 15.32
C GLY A 277 -22.41 31.44 13.85
N ASN A 278 -23.69 31.48 13.46
CA ASN A 278 -24.06 31.27 12.05
C ASN A 278 -23.32 32.22 11.13
N PHE A 279 -22.85 31.69 10.01
CA PHE A 279 -22.20 32.48 8.98
C PHE A 279 -22.54 31.97 7.57
N THR A 280 -22.29 32.82 6.60
CA THR A 280 -22.44 32.48 5.18
C THR A 280 -21.15 32.70 4.42
N ILE A 281 -20.94 31.89 3.39
CA ILE A 281 -19.84 32.02 2.45
C ILE A 281 -20.39 32.70 1.19
N MET A 282 -19.80 33.82 0.81
CA MET A 282 -20.24 34.59 -0.35
C MET A 282 -19.94 33.92 -1.70
N ASN A 283 -20.57 34.41 -2.76
CA ASN A 283 -20.27 33.96 -4.12
C ASN A 283 -18.78 34.18 -4.42
N GLY A 284 -18.16 33.15 -5.00
CA GLY A 284 -16.76 33.20 -5.42
C GLY A 284 -15.74 33.38 -4.29
N ALA A 285 -16.08 33.16 -3.02
CA ALA A 285 -15.25 33.46 -1.88
C ALA A 285 -13.86 32.81 -1.93
N PHE A 286 -13.82 31.57 -2.32
CA PHE A 286 -12.61 30.74 -2.32
C PHE A 286 -12.29 30.16 -3.71
N GLN A 287 -12.65 30.88 -4.78
CA GLN A 287 -12.30 30.45 -6.14
C GLN A 287 -10.80 30.53 -6.36
N ASN A 288 -10.33 29.61 -7.22
CA ASN A 288 -8.94 29.53 -7.67
C ASN A 288 -7.94 29.20 -6.55
N LEU A 289 -8.37 28.41 -5.54
CA LEU A 289 -7.45 27.82 -4.56
C LEU A 289 -6.75 26.61 -5.21
N ILE A 290 -5.99 26.86 -6.27
CA ILE A 290 -5.39 25.83 -7.13
C ILE A 290 -4.35 24.95 -6.46
N ASN A 291 -3.79 25.40 -5.34
CA ASN A 291 -2.83 24.65 -4.54
C ASN A 291 -3.42 24.20 -3.20
N SER A 292 -4.75 24.21 -3.03
CA SER A 292 -5.39 23.76 -1.80
C SER A 292 -5.17 22.27 -1.56
N THR A 293 -5.17 21.87 -0.29
CA THR A 293 -5.18 20.46 0.13
C THR A 293 -6.48 19.78 -0.28
N PHE A 294 -6.50 18.46 -0.30
CA PHE A 294 -7.68 17.69 -0.73
C PHE A 294 -8.91 17.83 0.17
N TRP A 295 -8.77 18.39 1.37
CA TRP A 295 -9.82 18.41 2.39
C TRP A 295 -10.35 19.80 2.66
N VAL A 296 -11.69 19.95 2.75
CA VAL A 296 -12.32 21.10 3.39
C VAL A 296 -13.42 20.63 4.34
N ASN A 297 -13.44 21.19 5.55
CA ASN A 297 -14.47 20.96 6.55
C ASN A 297 -15.36 22.20 6.66
N ILE A 298 -16.64 22.05 6.31
CA ILE A 298 -17.66 23.08 6.43
C ILE A 298 -18.39 22.85 7.76
N PRO A 299 -18.23 23.70 8.76
CA PRO A 299 -18.80 23.48 10.08
C PRO A 299 -20.33 23.63 10.10
N SER A 300 -20.93 23.10 11.17
CA SER A 300 -22.39 23.04 11.32
C SER A 300 -23.09 24.41 11.37
N ASN A 301 -22.38 25.45 11.69
CA ASN A 301 -22.86 26.83 11.72
C ASN A 301 -22.72 27.58 10.37
N CYS A 302 -22.20 26.94 9.33
CA CYS A 302 -22.28 27.45 7.97
C CYS A 302 -23.66 27.15 7.39
N THR A 303 -24.44 28.18 7.09
CA THR A 303 -25.84 28.03 6.64
C THR A 303 -26.00 28.15 5.14
N LYS A 304 -25.05 28.80 4.45
CA LYS A 304 -25.10 29.03 3.02
C LYS A 304 -23.71 29.12 2.42
N ILE A 305 -23.57 28.47 1.27
CA ILE A 305 -22.39 28.60 0.39
C ILE A 305 -22.85 29.23 -0.92
N GLY A 306 -22.20 30.31 -1.30
CA GLY A 306 -22.52 31.04 -2.52
C GLY A 306 -22.13 30.31 -3.79
N SER A 307 -22.68 30.79 -4.93
CA SER A 307 -22.33 30.26 -6.26
C SER A 307 -20.84 30.47 -6.53
N ASN A 308 -20.20 29.44 -7.15
CA ASN A 308 -18.78 29.44 -7.47
C ASN A 308 -17.85 29.62 -6.26
N ALA A 309 -18.32 29.40 -5.02
CA ALA A 309 -17.56 29.71 -3.81
C ALA A 309 -16.20 29.02 -3.76
N PHE A 310 -16.13 27.77 -4.19
CA PHE A 310 -14.89 26.96 -4.29
C PHE A 310 -14.59 26.55 -5.73
N TYR A 311 -15.06 27.33 -6.69
CA TYR A 311 -14.82 27.03 -8.11
C TYR A 311 -13.32 27.03 -8.41
N ASN A 312 -12.86 25.99 -9.11
CA ASN A 312 -11.44 25.79 -9.44
C ASN A 312 -10.52 25.71 -8.20
N ALA A 313 -11.04 25.19 -7.08
CA ALA A 313 -10.26 24.80 -5.91
C ALA A 313 -10.03 23.29 -5.93
N ASN A 314 -8.93 22.85 -5.33
CA ASN A 314 -8.49 21.45 -5.39
C ASN A 314 -8.99 20.61 -4.22
N PHE A 315 -10.28 20.78 -3.84
CA PHE A 315 -10.89 20.01 -2.74
C PHE A 315 -11.60 18.76 -3.27
N ASN A 316 -10.99 17.58 -3.08
CA ASN A 316 -11.59 16.30 -3.48
C ASN A 316 -12.40 15.65 -2.36
N TYR A 317 -12.26 16.12 -1.12
CA TYR A 317 -12.97 15.64 0.06
C TYR A 317 -13.63 16.81 0.78
N ASN A 318 -14.96 16.89 0.72
CA ASN A 318 -15.73 18.01 1.19
C ASN A 318 -16.67 17.53 2.30
N ARG A 319 -16.40 17.89 3.57
CA ARG A 319 -17.17 17.47 4.73
C ARG A 319 -18.08 18.60 5.20
N PHE A 320 -19.36 18.31 5.33
CA PHE A 320 -20.39 19.25 5.76
C PHE A 320 -21.00 18.79 7.07
N LEU A 321 -20.71 19.49 8.13
CA LEU A 321 -21.12 19.13 9.50
C LEU A 321 -22.50 19.69 9.88
N GLY A 322 -23.13 20.46 9.01
CA GLY A 322 -24.43 21.13 9.26
C GLY A 322 -25.62 20.25 8.92
N ASN A 323 -26.68 20.40 9.75
CA ASN A 323 -27.94 19.70 9.53
C ASN A 323 -28.72 20.20 8.30
N LYS A 324 -28.50 21.46 7.89
CA LYS A 324 -29.09 22.06 6.71
C LYS A 324 -28.16 23.13 6.16
N ILE A 325 -27.85 23.03 4.89
CA ILE A 325 -27.01 24.00 4.19
C ILE A 325 -27.57 24.24 2.78
N THR A 326 -27.53 25.48 2.37
CA THR A 326 -27.85 25.87 0.98
C THR A 326 -26.54 26.03 0.21
N ILE A 327 -26.42 25.31 -0.90
CA ILE A 327 -25.23 25.35 -1.75
C ILE A 327 -25.59 25.95 -3.09
N GLY A 328 -24.88 27.02 -3.46
CA GLY A 328 -25.08 27.72 -4.71
C GLY A 328 -24.57 26.97 -5.95
N ASN A 329 -24.99 27.40 -7.12
CA ASN A 329 -24.60 26.80 -8.38
C ASN A 329 -23.06 26.77 -8.55
N ASN A 330 -22.56 25.65 -9.01
CA ASN A 330 -21.13 25.44 -9.27
C ASN A 330 -20.20 25.74 -8.07
N ALA A 331 -20.73 25.71 -6.84
CA ALA A 331 -19.93 26.06 -5.66
C ALA A 331 -18.60 25.31 -5.58
N PHE A 332 -18.58 24.03 -5.97
CA PHE A 332 -17.39 23.18 -6.04
C PHE A 332 -17.04 22.76 -7.48
N GLY A 333 -17.66 23.37 -8.48
CA GLY A 333 -17.42 23.02 -9.88
C GLY A 333 -16.08 23.55 -10.37
N ASN A 334 -15.34 22.74 -11.09
CA ASN A 334 -14.14 23.18 -11.81
C ASN A 334 -14.23 22.98 -13.31
N GLY A 335 -15.43 22.63 -13.81
CA GLY A 335 -15.66 22.38 -15.23
C GLY A 335 -15.03 21.10 -15.77
N SER A 336 -14.49 20.24 -14.92
CA SER A 336 -13.90 18.97 -15.31
C SER A 336 -14.57 17.80 -14.58
N SER A 337 -14.44 16.61 -15.14
CA SER A 337 -14.91 15.33 -14.60
C SER A 337 -14.05 14.81 -13.42
N SER A 338 -13.44 15.71 -12.65
CA SER A 338 -12.60 15.31 -11.55
C SER A 338 -13.40 14.66 -10.43
N TYR A 339 -12.86 13.58 -9.89
CA TYR A 339 -13.39 12.83 -8.77
C TYR A 339 -13.48 13.70 -7.50
N ALA A 340 -14.65 13.73 -6.87
CA ALA A 340 -14.82 14.39 -5.57
C ALA A 340 -15.80 13.64 -4.66
N ARG A 341 -15.49 13.61 -3.37
CA ARG A 341 -16.34 13.05 -2.33
C ARG A 341 -16.95 14.14 -1.48
N PHE A 342 -18.22 14.02 -1.21
CA PHE A 342 -18.99 14.94 -0.39
C PHE A 342 -19.61 14.19 0.77
N PHE A 343 -19.28 14.58 1.97
CA PHE A 343 -19.77 13.97 3.21
C PHE A 343 -20.75 14.94 3.86
N GLY A 344 -21.95 14.52 4.10
CA GLY A 344 -22.98 15.37 4.66
C GLY A 344 -23.98 14.61 5.51
N ILE A 345 -24.76 15.35 6.30
CA ILE A 345 -25.88 14.80 7.07
C ILE A 345 -27.06 14.57 6.12
N ALA A 346 -27.79 13.49 6.28
CA ALA A 346 -28.97 13.19 5.50
C ALA A 346 -29.97 14.37 5.50
N ASN A 347 -30.51 14.72 4.34
CA ASN A 347 -31.41 15.88 4.13
C ASN A 347 -30.78 17.26 4.38
N SER A 348 -29.46 17.36 4.45
CA SER A 348 -28.75 18.63 4.62
C SER A 348 -28.69 19.53 3.39
N GLY A 349 -29.10 19.04 2.22
CA GLY A 349 -28.98 19.72 0.92
C GLY A 349 -27.72 19.36 0.13
N VAL A 350 -26.73 18.75 0.77
CA VAL A 350 -25.46 18.35 0.12
C VAL A 350 -25.70 17.28 -0.96
N ARG A 351 -26.54 16.30 -0.65
CA ARG A 351 -26.89 15.23 -1.59
C ARG A 351 -27.52 15.75 -2.89
N ASP A 352 -28.48 16.68 -2.75
CA ASP A 352 -29.16 17.25 -3.92
C ASP A 352 -28.16 17.99 -4.80
N TYR A 353 -27.23 18.70 -4.19
CA TYR A 353 -26.16 19.38 -4.88
C TYR A 353 -25.24 18.39 -5.63
N VAL A 354 -24.87 17.28 -5.00
CA VAL A 354 -24.05 16.23 -5.64
C VAL A 354 -24.80 15.61 -6.82
N LYS A 355 -26.08 15.31 -6.67
CA LYS A 355 -26.91 14.78 -7.79
C LYS A 355 -26.96 15.70 -8.98
N GLU A 356 -27.05 17.02 -8.76
CA GLU A 356 -26.97 17.98 -9.84
C GLU A 356 -25.63 17.94 -10.57
N GLY A 357 -24.53 17.73 -9.84
CA GLY A 357 -23.20 17.54 -10.41
C GLY A 357 -23.09 16.24 -11.21
N GLN A 358 -23.60 15.15 -10.67
CA GLN A 358 -23.65 13.84 -11.36
C GLN A 358 -24.47 13.93 -12.66
N ALA A 359 -25.58 14.65 -12.64
CA ALA A 359 -26.38 14.90 -13.83
C ALA A 359 -25.64 15.71 -14.91
N LYS A 360 -24.63 16.49 -14.54
CA LYS A 360 -23.72 17.21 -15.45
C LYS A 360 -22.54 16.36 -15.91
N GLY A 361 -22.44 15.09 -15.45
CA GLY A 361 -21.35 14.19 -15.80
C GLY A 361 -20.11 14.29 -14.91
N TYR A 362 -20.22 14.93 -13.74
CA TYR A 362 -19.13 14.98 -12.79
C TYR A 362 -19.01 13.66 -12.03
N ASP A 363 -17.80 13.22 -11.74
CA ASP A 363 -17.49 12.02 -10.94
C ASP A 363 -17.54 12.36 -9.44
N TRP A 364 -18.73 12.72 -8.97
CA TRP A 364 -19.00 13.13 -7.60
C TRP A 364 -19.76 12.04 -6.85
N HIS A 365 -19.34 11.81 -5.60
CA HIS A 365 -19.94 10.83 -4.71
C HIS A 365 -20.40 11.47 -3.40
N TYR A 366 -21.58 11.08 -2.94
CA TYR A 366 -22.12 11.55 -1.68
C TYR A 366 -22.10 10.46 -0.62
N TYR A 367 -21.67 10.81 0.60
CA TYR A 367 -21.60 9.92 1.75
C TYR A 367 -22.28 10.54 2.96
N CYS A 368 -23.00 9.74 3.78
CA CYS A 368 -23.59 10.20 5.01
C CYS A 368 -22.51 10.35 6.11
N LEU A 369 -22.45 11.53 6.71
CA LEU A 369 -21.45 11.88 7.71
C LEU A 369 -21.79 11.40 9.13
N ASP A 370 -23.09 11.28 9.46
CA ASP A 370 -23.61 11.06 10.81
C ASP A 370 -24.01 9.60 11.07
N ASN A 371 -23.63 8.69 10.22
CA ASN A 371 -24.02 7.27 10.23
C ASN A 371 -25.56 7.04 10.31
N LYS A 372 -26.35 8.07 10.02
CA LYS A 372 -27.80 7.96 9.91
C LYS A 372 -28.17 7.69 8.47
N HIS A 373 -27.99 6.44 8.10
CA HIS A 373 -28.32 5.99 6.76
C HIS A 373 -29.80 5.61 6.66
N ASN A 374 -30.43 5.99 5.55
CA ASN A 374 -31.76 5.55 5.21
C ASN A 374 -31.65 4.29 4.34
N TYR A 375 -31.39 3.17 5.00
CA TYR A 375 -31.19 1.92 4.29
C TYR A 375 -32.50 1.36 3.78
N VAL A 376 -32.48 0.92 2.53
CA VAL A 376 -33.50 0.10 1.91
C VAL A 376 -32.90 -1.20 1.47
N THR A 377 -33.68 -2.25 1.55
CA THR A 377 -33.25 -3.57 1.11
C THR A 377 -34.04 -3.96 -0.13
N LYS A 378 -33.33 -4.37 -1.16
CA LYS A 378 -33.86 -4.92 -2.40
C LYS A 378 -33.38 -6.35 -2.55
N THR A 379 -34.29 -7.29 -2.70
CA THR A 379 -33.92 -8.69 -2.98
C THR A 379 -33.46 -8.82 -4.43
N VAL A 380 -32.25 -9.29 -4.61
CA VAL A 380 -31.67 -9.69 -5.90
C VAL A 380 -31.82 -11.20 -6.02
N ALA A 381 -32.57 -11.65 -7.01
CA ALA A 381 -32.76 -13.07 -7.23
C ALA A 381 -31.46 -13.77 -7.61
N PRO A 382 -31.21 -14.99 -7.14
CA PRO A 382 -30.03 -15.74 -7.51
C PRO A 382 -30.05 -16.11 -9.00
N THR A 383 -28.88 -16.16 -9.59
CA THR A 383 -28.67 -16.73 -10.91
C THR A 383 -28.14 -18.15 -10.81
N CYS A 384 -27.82 -18.77 -11.91
CA CYS A 384 -27.19 -20.09 -11.89
C CYS A 384 -25.85 -20.11 -11.15
N VAL A 385 -25.12 -19.01 -11.16
CA VAL A 385 -23.73 -18.90 -10.68
C VAL A 385 -23.53 -17.84 -9.62
N GLU A 386 -24.46 -16.92 -9.49
CA GLU A 386 -24.38 -15.86 -8.50
C GLU A 386 -25.46 -16.08 -7.45
N LYS A 387 -25.06 -16.00 -6.19
CA LYS A 387 -25.99 -16.04 -5.08
C LYS A 387 -26.96 -14.87 -5.20
N GLY A 388 -28.22 -15.14 -4.95
CA GLY A 388 -29.16 -14.10 -4.65
C GLY A 388 -28.81 -13.49 -3.29
N TYR A 389 -29.15 -12.27 -3.10
CA TYR A 389 -28.87 -11.58 -1.84
C TYR A 389 -29.88 -10.46 -1.63
N ASP A 390 -30.01 -10.07 -0.42
CA ASP A 390 -30.64 -8.82 -0.09
C ASP A 390 -29.59 -7.71 -0.18
N LEU A 391 -29.76 -6.83 -1.14
CA LEU A 391 -28.95 -5.65 -1.33
C LEU A 391 -29.48 -4.55 -0.45
N THR A 392 -28.80 -4.27 0.62
CA THR A 392 -29.08 -3.11 1.47
C THR A 392 -28.17 -1.97 1.05
N TYR A 393 -28.77 -0.88 0.67
CA TYR A 393 -28.06 0.33 0.28
C TYR A 393 -28.74 1.54 0.89
N CYS A 394 -27.97 2.57 1.13
CA CYS A 394 -28.51 3.82 1.59
C CYS A 394 -29.17 4.55 0.40
N THR A 395 -30.45 4.92 0.52
CA THR A 395 -31.12 5.73 -0.50
C THR A 395 -30.59 7.16 -0.55
N ASP A 396 -29.82 7.56 0.47
CA ASP A 396 -29.39 8.92 0.69
C ASP A 396 -27.92 9.16 0.39
N CYS A 397 -27.11 8.13 0.24
CA CYS A 397 -25.69 8.27 -0.08
C CYS A 397 -25.17 7.13 -0.96
N ASP A 398 -23.99 7.36 -1.53
CA ASP A 398 -23.24 6.41 -2.35
C ASP A 398 -22.35 5.49 -1.49
N THR A 399 -22.79 5.20 -0.27
CA THR A 399 -22.11 4.23 0.61
C THR A 399 -22.16 2.84 -0.01
N ASP A 400 -21.12 2.05 0.23
CA ASP A 400 -21.02 0.71 -0.30
C ASP A 400 -22.29 -0.11 0.00
N GLU A 401 -22.76 -0.78 -1.02
CA GLU A 401 -23.92 -1.66 -0.94
C GLU A 401 -23.60 -2.85 -0.05
N VAL A 402 -24.42 -3.11 0.96
CA VAL A 402 -24.27 -4.27 1.81
C VAL A 402 -25.10 -5.41 1.25
N LYS A 403 -24.47 -6.50 0.95
CA LYS A 403 -25.09 -7.73 0.53
C LYS A 403 -25.27 -8.64 1.74
N SER A 404 -26.50 -9.04 2.01
CA SER A 404 -26.84 -9.91 3.14
C SER A 404 -27.87 -10.96 2.73
N ASN A 405 -28.23 -11.85 3.65
CA ASN A 405 -29.25 -12.89 3.43
C ASN A 405 -29.05 -13.58 2.09
N TYR A 406 -27.83 -14.03 1.84
CA TYR A 406 -27.52 -14.73 0.61
C TYR A 406 -28.42 -15.94 0.45
N THR A 407 -29.17 -15.96 -0.64
CA THR A 407 -29.83 -17.17 -1.11
C THR A 407 -28.89 -17.89 -2.04
N ASP A 408 -28.81 -19.18 -1.88
CA ASP A 408 -27.97 -19.99 -2.74
C ASP A 408 -28.32 -19.76 -4.21
N VAL A 409 -27.31 -19.86 -5.04
CA VAL A 409 -27.47 -19.87 -6.49
C VAL A 409 -28.60 -20.84 -6.86
N THR A 410 -29.38 -20.52 -7.84
CA THR A 410 -30.46 -21.44 -8.32
C THR A 410 -29.88 -22.78 -8.77
N GLY A 411 -28.57 -22.84 -8.84
CA GLY A 411 -27.85 -23.94 -9.40
C GLY A 411 -28.03 -24.03 -10.92
N HIS A 412 -27.10 -24.65 -11.55
CA HIS A 412 -27.28 -24.98 -12.95
C HIS A 412 -28.23 -26.18 -13.05
N LYS A 413 -29.20 -26.11 -13.92
CA LYS A 413 -29.96 -27.31 -14.35
C LYS A 413 -29.11 -28.03 -15.40
N TYR A 414 -28.28 -28.93 -14.90
CA TYR A 414 -27.33 -29.62 -15.77
C TYR A 414 -27.89 -30.87 -16.42
N GLU A 415 -27.60 -31.04 -17.71
CA GLU A 415 -27.84 -32.29 -18.40
C GLU A 415 -26.50 -32.99 -18.61
N TYR A 416 -26.46 -34.28 -18.34
CA TYR A 416 -25.26 -35.10 -18.50
C TYR A 416 -24.82 -35.16 -19.96
N THR A 417 -23.54 -34.82 -20.22
CA THR A 417 -22.96 -34.85 -21.55
C THR A 417 -21.81 -35.84 -21.71
N GLY A 418 -21.31 -36.42 -20.62
CA GLY A 418 -20.21 -37.40 -20.63
C GLY A 418 -19.30 -37.30 -19.42
N THR A 419 -18.11 -37.87 -19.52
CA THR A 419 -17.09 -37.83 -18.46
C THR A 419 -15.74 -37.41 -19.03
N ASN A 420 -14.93 -36.72 -18.22
CA ASN A 420 -13.53 -36.43 -18.51
C ASN A 420 -12.72 -36.81 -17.24
N GLY A 421 -12.07 -38.00 -17.29
CA GLY A 421 -11.46 -38.61 -16.09
C GLY A 421 -12.48 -38.80 -14.98
N PRO A 422 -12.21 -38.33 -13.75
CA PRO A 422 -13.15 -38.42 -12.66
C PRO A 422 -14.29 -37.37 -12.74
N SER A 423 -14.17 -36.42 -13.65
CA SER A 423 -15.15 -35.34 -13.78
C SER A 423 -16.34 -35.81 -14.63
N ILE A 424 -17.53 -35.72 -14.07
CA ILE A 424 -18.80 -35.93 -14.77
C ILE A 424 -19.17 -34.59 -15.40
N VAL A 425 -19.35 -34.58 -16.74
CA VAL A 425 -19.56 -33.34 -17.47
C VAL A 425 -21.04 -33.13 -17.76
N TYR A 426 -21.55 -31.99 -17.35
CA TYR A 426 -22.93 -31.59 -17.61
C TYR A 426 -22.97 -30.24 -18.30
N LYS A 427 -24.04 -29.98 -19.03
CA LYS A 427 -24.35 -28.68 -19.62
C LYS A 427 -25.60 -28.11 -18.95
N CYS A 428 -25.53 -26.88 -18.51
CA CYS A 428 -26.68 -26.21 -17.94
C CYS A 428 -27.73 -25.88 -19.03
N SER A 429 -28.95 -26.35 -18.84
CA SER A 429 -30.06 -26.09 -19.77
C SER A 429 -30.57 -24.64 -19.67
N VAL A 430 -30.24 -23.92 -18.60
CA VAL A 430 -30.72 -22.57 -18.36
C VAL A 430 -29.75 -21.50 -18.91
N CYS A 431 -28.46 -21.60 -18.60
CA CYS A 431 -27.47 -20.56 -18.99
C CYS A 431 -26.52 -21.04 -20.08
N GLY A 432 -26.64 -22.29 -20.55
CA GLY A 432 -25.79 -22.85 -21.60
C GLY A 432 -24.33 -23.12 -21.22
N LYS A 433 -23.95 -22.83 -19.98
CA LYS A 433 -22.57 -23.03 -19.51
C LYS A 433 -22.26 -24.54 -19.52
N THR A 434 -21.24 -24.89 -20.27
CA THR A 434 -20.62 -26.22 -20.20
C THR A 434 -19.69 -26.24 -19.00
N ASN A 435 -19.77 -27.28 -18.19
CA ASN A 435 -18.98 -27.60 -17.00
C ASN A 435 -19.62 -27.25 -15.66
N LEU A 436 -20.52 -28.08 -15.21
CA LEU A 436 -20.43 -28.51 -13.85
C LEU A 436 -19.47 -29.71 -13.87
N GLN A 437 -18.33 -29.59 -13.25
CA GLN A 437 -17.47 -30.72 -12.98
C GLN A 437 -17.90 -31.29 -11.62
N LEU A 438 -18.91 -32.18 -11.64
CA LEU A 438 -19.14 -33.01 -10.49
C LEU A 438 -18.04 -34.05 -10.47
N ASP A 439 -17.19 -33.98 -9.47
CA ASP A 439 -16.12 -34.94 -9.30
C ASP A 439 -16.71 -36.24 -8.75
N ALA A 440 -16.65 -37.30 -9.54
CA ALA A 440 -17.16 -38.63 -9.15
C ALA A 440 -16.51 -39.12 -7.84
N LEU A 441 -15.25 -38.74 -7.58
CA LEU A 441 -14.52 -39.16 -6.40
C LEU A 441 -15.09 -38.51 -5.12
N THR A 442 -15.58 -37.27 -5.21
CA THR A 442 -16.22 -36.62 -4.07
C THR A 442 -17.65 -37.11 -3.87
N LEU A 443 -18.40 -37.32 -4.96
CA LEU A 443 -19.79 -37.78 -4.88
C LEU A 443 -19.91 -39.14 -4.20
N VAL A 444 -18.97 -40.07 -4.42
CA VAL A 444 -19.05 -41.40 -3.86
C VAL A 444 -19.00 -41.40 -2.33
N SER A 445 -18.24 -40.50 -1.72
CA SER A 445 -18.14 -40.44 -0.25
C SER A 445 -19.40 -39.90 0.41
N SER A 446 -20.11 -39.01 -0.25
CA SER A 446 -21.37 -38.43 0.25
C SER A 446 -22.63 -39.18 -0.24
N PHE A 447 -22.50 -39.98 -1.28
CA PHE A 447 -23.64 -40.73 -1.80
C PHE A 447 -24.23 -41.77 -0.81
N LYS A 448 -23.38 -42.37 0.02
CA LYS A 448 -23.84 -43.30 1.07
C LYS A 448 -24.76 -42.63 2.07
N ASP A 449 -24.45 -41.37 2.44
CA ASP A 449 -25.26 -40.61 3.39
C ASP A 449 -26.61 -40.20 2.79
N ALA A 450 -26.66 -40.02 1.45
CA ALA A 450 -27.88 -39.70 0.73
C ALA A 450 -28.86 -40.89 0.61
N ILE A 451 -28.37 -42.13 0.76
CA ILE A 451 -29.20 -43.37 0.60
C ILE A 451 -29.54 -44.04 1.93
N THR A 452 -28.84 -43.77 3.02
CA THR A 452 -28.73 -44.68 4.18
C THR A 452 -29.82 -44.60 5.22
N THR A 453 -30.88 -43.84 5.01
CA THR A 453 -31.95 -43.76 6.03
C THR A 453 -33.25 -44.44 5.67
N ASP A 454 -33.31 -45.53 5.08
CA ASP A 454 -34.52 -46.36 4.89
C ASP A 454 -34.80 -46.84 3.47
N ASP A 455 -33.97 -47.60 2.85
CA ASP A 455 -34.33 -48.34 1.60
C ASP A 455 -35.23 -47.57 0.57
N LYS A 456 -35.44 -46.31 0.75
CA LYS A 456 -36.31 -45.48 -0.07
C LYS A 456 -35.51 -44.48 -0.87
N ALA A 457 -35.50 -44.68 -2.13
CA ALA A 457 -35.04 -43.70 -3.12
C ALA A 457 -35.64 -42.31 -2.84
N ALA A 458 -34.80 -41.31 -2.65
CA ALA A 458 -35.30 -39.94 -2.58
C ALA A 458 -35.87 -39.51 -3.94
N ALA A 459 -37.17 -39.20 -3.96
CA ALA A 459 -37.84 -38.72 -5.15
C ALA A 459 -37.69 -37.20 -5.28
N TYR A 460 -37.73 -36.71 -6.50
CA TYR A 460 -37.62 -35.28 -6.84
C TYR A 460 -38.53 -34.36 -6.01
N THR A 461 -39.68 -34.82 -5.59
CA THR A 461 -40.64 -34.08 -4.78
C THR A 461 -40.37 -34.12 -3.29
N GLN A 462 -39.31 -34.77 -2.82
CA GLN A 462 -39.01 -34.93 -1.39
C GLN A 462 -37.97 -33.89 -0.96
N SER A 463 -38.09 -33.44 0.28
CA SER A 463 -37.20 -32.39 0.85
C SER A 463 -35.73 -32.85 0.96
N ASN A 464 -35.44 -34.13 0.91
CA ASN A 464 -34.10 -34.71 0.94
C ASN A 464 -33.50 -35.01 -0.45
N TYR A 465 -34.20 -34.65 -1.53
CA TYR A 465 -33.70 -34.83 -2.87
C TYR A 465 -32.59 -33.81 -3.15
N ASP A 466 -31.39 -34.29 -3.42
CA ASP A 466 -30.31 -33.48 -3.91
C ASP A 466 -29.95 -33.94 -5.33
N GLY A 467 -30.32 -33.14 -6.33
CA GLY A 467 -30.20 -33.48 -7.73
C GLY A 467 -28.78 -33.83 -8.21
N LYS A 468 -27.73 -33.49 -7.44
CA LYS A 468 -26.35 -33.88 -7.80
C LYS A 468 -26.11 -35.39 -7.75
N TYR A 469 -26.97 -36.15 -7.01
CA TYR A 469 -26.89 -37.61 -6.92
C TYR A 469 -27.80 -38.31 -7.92
N ASP A 470 -28.71 -37.61 -8.59
CA ASP A 470 -29.54 -38.17 -9.66
C ASP A 470 -28.75 -38.09 -10.99
N LEU A 471 -27.81 -39.03 -11.16
CA LEU A 471 -26.89 -39.02 -12.26
C LEU A 471 -27.53 -39.37 -13.61
N ASN A 472 -28.66 -40.02 -13.60
CA ASN A 472 -29.42 -40.40 -14.78
C ASN A 472 -30.63 -39.52 -15.04
N TYR A 473 -30.85 -38.49 -14.19
CA TYR A 473 -31.93 -37.50 -14.29
C TYR A 473 -33.35 -38.08 -14.40
N ASN A 474 -33.59 -39.22 -13.74
CA ASN A 474 -34.92 -39.83 -13.75
C ASN A 474 -35.83 -39.32 -12.60
N GLY A 475 -35.35 -38.38 -11.80
CA GLY A 475 -36.09 -37.83 -10.66
C GLY A 475 -36.00 -38.64 -9.38
N PHE A 476 -35.14 -39.66 -9.34
CA PHE A 476 -34.96 -40.55 -8.20
C PHE A 476 -33.49 -40.82 -7.96
N ILE A 477 -33.07 -40.68 -6.70
CA ILE A 477 -31.71 -41.08 -6.30
C ILE A 477 -31.80 -42.52 -5.80
N ASN A 478 -31.16 -43.45 -6.51
CA ASN A 478 -31.29 -44.88 -6.20
C ASN A 478 -30.04 -45.68 -6.61
N ALA A 479 -30.10 -46.99 -6.52
CA ALA A 479 -29.01 -47.90 -6.84
C ALA A 479 -28.52 -47.80 -8.29
N LYS A 480 -29.29 -47.26 -9.24
CA LYS A 480 -28.86 -47.06 -10.61
C LYS A 480 -27.86 -45.92 -10.70
N ASP A 481 -28.09 -44.85 -9.97
CA ASP A 481 -27.18 -43.69 -9.90
C ASP A 481 -25.86 -44.12 -9.24
N TYR A 482 -25.93 -44.85 -8.14
CA TYR A 482 -24.76 -45.42 -7.50
C TYR A 482 -23.97 -46.38 -8.43
N SER A 483 -24.67 -47.23 -9.19
CA SER A 483 -24.06 -48.11 -10.16
C SER A 483 -23.34 -47.32 -11.29
N MET A 484 -23.97 -46.24 -11.74
CA MET A 484 -23.37 -45.35 -12.72
C MET A 484 -22.13 -44.65 -12.16
N LEU A 485 -22.22 -44.11 -10.93
CA LEU A 485 -21.09 -43.51 -10.24
C LEU A 485 -19.94 -44.50 -10.03
N SER A 486 -20.26 -45.71 -9.58
CA SER A 486 -19.27 -46.78 -9.36
C SER A 486 -18.54 -47.18 -10.65
N LYS A 487 -19.25 -47.24 -11.78
CA LYS A 487 -18.63 -47.50 -13.08
C LYS A 487 -17.66 -46.38 -13.48
N ILE A 488 -18.04 -45.14 -13.29
CA ILE A 488 -17.19 -44.01 -13.59
C ILE A 488 -15.90 -44.07 -12.77
N ILE A 489 -16.01 -44.33 -11.47
CA ILE A 489 -14.88 -44.38 -10.55
C ILE A 489 -13.94 -45.57 -10.88
N ASN A 490 -14.51 -46.73 -11.16
CA ASN A 490 -13.72 -47.92 -11.51
C ASN A 490 -12.98 -47.78 -12.84
N ASN A 491 -13.44 -46.89 -13.70
CA ASN A 491 -12.79 -46.62 -15.01
C ASN A 491 -11.76 -45.50 -14.92
N ILE A 492 -11.55 -44.86 -13.76
CA ILE A 492 -10.51 -43.84 -13.60
C ILE A 492 -9.13 -44.51 -13.71
N ASP A 493 -8.34 -44.09 -14.68
CA ASP A 493 -6.98 -44.57 -14.81
C ASP A 493 -6.06 -43.94 -13.77
N THR A 494 -5.62 -44.72 -12.80
CA THR A 494 -4.67 -44.29 -11.76
C THR A 494 -3.25 -44.71 -12.03
N THR A 495 -2.96 -45.21 -13.27
CA THR A 495 -1.61 -45.65 -13.65
C THR A 495 -0.64 -44.47 -13.55
N ASN A 496 0.44 -44.65 -12.78
CA ASN A 496 1.45 -43.64 -12.53
C ASN A 496 0.90 -42.27 -12.00
N LYS A 497 -0.16 -42.36 -11.21
CA LYS A 497 -0.78 -41.21 -10.54
C LYS A 497 -0.59 -41.22 -9.01
N GLN A 498 0.31 -42.05 -8.51
CA GLN A 498 0.55 -42.18 -7.07
C GLN A 498 1.32 -40.98 -6.56
N THR A 499 0.95 -40.49 -5.38
CA THR A 499 1.78 -39.62 -4.54
C THR A 499 2.50 -40.48 -3.51
N THR A 500 3.81 -40.41 -3.52
CA THR A 500 4.68 -41.10 -2.56
C THR A 500 5.26 -40.09 -1.57
N ILE A 501 5.12 -40.38 -0.29
CA ILE A 501 5.63 -39.55 0.79
C ILE A 501 6.72 -40.33 1.52
N ASP A 502 7.92 -39.78 1.59
CA ASP A 502 9.02 -40.34 2.36
C ASP A 502 9.23 -39.51 3.63
N THR A 503 8.68 -39.98 4.72
CA THR A 503 8.78 -39.33 6.04
C THR A 503 10.17 -39.49 6.67
N SER A 504 11.05 -40.32 6.11
CA SER A 504 12.43 -40.46 6.57
C SER A 504 13.33 -39.34 6.01
N THR A 505 12.99 -38.78 4.88
CA THR A 505 13.67 -37.61 4.31
C THR A 505 13.00 -36.33 4.78
N THR A 506 13.61 -35.64 5.72
CA THR A 506 13.05 -34.44 6.37
C THR A 506 13.84 -33.20 6.00
N TYR A 507 13.13 -32.07 5.99
CA TYR A 507 13.66 -30.73 5.77
C TYR A 507 13.47 -29.87 7.05
N GLN A 508 13.01 -28.65 6.93
CA GLN A 508 12.77 -27.78 8.08
C GLN A 508 11.63 -28.27 8.97
N THR A 509 11.70 -27.85 10.24
CA THR A 509 10.59 -27.95 11.18
C THR A 509 9.78 -26.66 11.14
N ILE A 510 8.48 -26.77 10.92
CA ILE A 510 7.58 -25.62 10.83
C ILE A 510 7.29 -25.07 12.22
N GLU A 511 7.34 -23.77 12.37
CA GLU A 511 6.99 -23.04 13.58
C GLU A 511 5.61 -22.40 13.52
N GLY A 512 5.12 -22.08 12.33
CA GLY A 512 3.75 -21.58 12.12
C GLY A 512 3.59 -20.63 10.95
N PHE A 513 2.36 -20.13 10.85
CA PHE A 513 1.92 -19.16 9.84
C PHE A 513 1.17 -18.02 10.51
N GLY A 514 1.43 -16.79 10.10
CA GLY A 514 0.88 -15.64 10.79
C GLY A 514 0.55 -14.46 9.93
N ALA A 515 0.23 -13.37 10.59
CA ALA A 515 0.00 -12.07 9.97
C ALA A 515 0.24 -10.93 10.97
N SER A 516 0.51 -9.74 10.43
CA SER A 516 0.76 -8.55 11.22
C SER A 516 -0.54 -7.85 11.62
N ALA A 517 -0.51 -7.30 12.82
CA ALA A 517 -1.55 -6.45 13.39
C ALA A 517 -1.34 -4.95 13.09
N ALA A 518 -0.31 -4.60 12.32
CA ALA A 518 -0.01 -3.23 12.03
C ALA A 518 -1.21 -2.49 11.47
N TRP A 519 -1.45 -1.37 12.08
CA TRP A 519 -2.40 -0.30 11.84
C TRP A 519 -3.86 -0.66 12.14
N TRP A 520 -4.38 -1.76 11.63
CA TRP A 520 -5.80 -2.11 11.78
C TRP A 520 -6.22 -2.39 13.24
N ALA A 521 -5.33 -2.97 14.04
CA ALA A 521 -5.64 -3.32 15.42
C ALA A 521 -6.04 -2.10 16.27
N GLN A 522 -5.53 -0.93 15.93
CA GLN A 522 -5.80 0.33 16.63
C GLN A 522 -7.27 0.79 16.51
N TYR A 523 -7.97 0.42 15.44
CA TYR A 523 -9.37 0.76 15.29
C TYR A 523 -10.29 -0.47 15.38
N VAL A 524 -9.97 -1.59 14.74
CA VAL A 524 -10.80 -2.81 14.81
C VAL A 524 -10.91 -3.34 16.24
N GLY A 525 -9.86 -3.17 17.05
CA GLY A 525 -9.87 -3.57 18.47
C GLY A 525 -10.95 -2.92 19.32
N GLY A 526 -11.53 -1.80 18.86
CA GLY A 526 -12.65 -1.13 19.50
C GLY A 526 -14.03 -1.52 18.96
N TRP A 527 -14.12 -2.43 17.98
CA TRP A 527 -15.36 -2.77 17.30
C TRP A 527 -16.13 -3.90 18.00
N GLU A 528 -17.43 -3.86 17.88
CA GLU A 528 -18.36 -4.84 18.47
C GLU A 528 -18.22 -6.23 17.86
N ASN A 529 -17.78 -6.34 16.60
CA ASN A 529 -17.59 -7.60 15.87
C ASN A 529 -16.11 -8.06 15.83
N LEU A 530 -15.29 -7.56 16.73
CA LEU A 530 -13.87 -7.92 16.82
C LEU A 530 -13.65 -9.43 16.91
N ASP A 531 -14.39 -10.12 17.78
CA ASP A 531 -14.24 -11.56 17.99
C ASP A 531 -14.53 -12.36 16.71
N GLU A 532 -15.53 -11.93 15.94
CA GLU A 532 -15.88 -12.57 14.66
C GLU A 532 -14.75 -12.42 13.62
N ILE A 533 -14.15 -11.23 13.54
CA ILE A 533 -13.01 -10.98 12.63
C ILE A 533 -11.81 -11.82 13.08
N MET A 534 -11.53 -11.89 14.37
CA MET A 534 -10.42 -12.70 14.88
C MET A 534 -10.67 -14.20 14.69
N GLU A 535 -11.89 -14.68 14.76
CA GLU A 535 -12.22 -16.07 14.41
C GLU A 535 -11.90 -16.41 12.96
N LEU A 536 -12.17 -15.51 12.01
CA LEU A 536 -11.81 -15.71 10.61
C LEU A 536 -10.30 -15.92 10.40
N LEU A 537 -9.49 -15.23 11.18
CA LEU A 537 -8.02 -15.27 11.07
C LEU A 537 -7.41 -16.44 11.86
N TYR A 538 -7.79 -16.60 13.10
CA TYR A 538 -7.05 -17.42 14.07
C TYR A 538 -7.74 -18.72 14.49
N SER A 539 -9.04 -18.90 14.30
CA SER A 539 -9.73 -20.12 14.66
C SER A 539 -9.30 -21.31 13.79
N LYS A 540 -8.85 -22.39 14.44
CA LYS A 540 -8.53 -23.67 13.75
C LYS A 540 -9.76 -24.40 13.21
N GLU A 541 -10.94 -24.06 13.69
CA GLU A 541 -12.18 -24.72 13.28
C GLU A 541 -12.94 -23.92 12.22
N LYS A 542 -13.04 -22.60 12.40
CA LYS A 542 -13.89 -21.72 11.60
C LYS A 542 -13.12 -20.79 10.66
N GLY A 543 -11.87 -20.54 10.95
CA GLY A 543 -11.03 -19.55 10.23
C GLY A 543 -9.84 -20.16 9.52
N ALA A 544 -8.91 -19.32 9.15
CA ALA A 544 -7.64 -19.74 8.54
C ALA A 544 -6.74 -20.51 9.53
N GLY A 545 -6.94 -20.30 10.83
CA GLY A 545 -6.17 -20.98 11.86
C GLY A 545 -4.73 -20.52 11.96
N LEU A 546 -4.47 -19.22 11.78
CA LEU A 546 -3.12 -18.65 11.92
C LEU A 546 -2.56 -18.90 13.32
N ASP A 547 -1.26 -19.14 13.39
CA ASP A 547 -0.55 -19.52 14.62
C ASP A 547 0.21 -18.37 15.25
N ILE A 548 0.55 -17.34 14.47
CA ILE A 548 1.45 -16.27 14.85
C ILE A 548 0.76 -14.92 14.67
N TYR A 549 0.85 -14.12 15.72
CA TYR A 549 0.36 -12.74 15.77
C TYR A 549 1.54 -11.79 15.87
N ARG A 550 1.80 -11.01 14.84
CA ARG A 550 2.89 -10.04 14.82
C ARG A 550 2.37 -8.69 15.30
N TYR A 551 2.55 -8.43 16.59
CA TYR A 551 2.09 -7.21 17.28
C TYR A 551 3.02 -6.05 16.98
N ASN A 552 2.46 -4.92 16.54
CA ASN A 552 3.20 -3.69 16.29
C ASN A 552 3.34 -2.87 17.57
N LEU A 553 4.54 -2.87 18.15
CA LEU A 553 4.87 -2.03 19.29
C LEU A 553 4.86 -0.56 18.90
N GLY A 554 3.98 0.21 19.53
CA GLY A 554 3.81 1.62 19.24
C GLY A 554 4.98 2.47 19.66
N THR A 555 5.30 3.46 18.85
CA THR A 555 6.42 4.38 19.05
C THR A 555 6.06 5.65 19.82
N GLY A 556 4.77 5.95 19.99
CA GLY A 556 4.30 7.24 20.55
C GLY A 556 4.09 8.32 19.50
N SER A 557 3.90 7.96 18.25
CA SER A 557 3.68 8.89 17.13
C SER A 557 2.22 9.35 16.98
N GLN A 558 1.32 9.02 17.89
CA GLN A 558 -0.12 9.25 17.77
C GLN A 558 -0.50 10.71 17.46
N ASP A 559 0.30 11.67 17.90
CA ASP A 559 0.05 13.10 17.69
C ASP A 559 0.86 13.70 16.54
N ASP A 560 1.62 12.88 15.81
CA ASP A 560 2.45 13.35 14.71
C ASP A 560 1.65 13.46 13.40
N THR A 561 1.18 14.68 13.12
CA THR A 561 0.39 14.96 11.90
C THR A 561 1.19 14.86 10.61
N HIS A 562 2.52 14.80 10.68
CA HIS A 562 3.39 14.59 9.52
C HIS A 562 3.40 13.13 9.03
N ILE A 563 2.96 12.18 9.87
CA ILE A 563 2.54 10.87 9.35
C ILE A 563 1.16 11.09 8.76
N THR A 564 1.08 11.14 7.42
CA THR A 564 -0.11 11.63 6.71
C THR A 564 -1.33 10.72 6.89
N ASP A 565 -1.10 9.41 6.98
CA ASP A 565 -2.16 8.45 7.28
C ASP A 565 -2.31 8.30 8.80
N VAL A 566 -3.46 8.73 9.32
CA VAL A 566 -3.76 8.68 10.75
C VAL A 566 -3.73 7.26 11.33
N ASP A 567 -4.07 6.25 10.53
CA ASP A 567 -4.08 4.86 10.99
C ASP A 567 -2.68 4.29 11.20
N ARG A 568 -1.68 4.93 10.63
CA ARG A 568 -0.27 4.56 10.75
C ARG A 568 0.46 5.23 11.89
N ARG A 569 -0.24 6.05 12.68
CA ARG A 569 0.27 6.65 13.92
C ARG A 569 -0.01 5.71 15.06
N THR A 570 0.95 5.51 15.95
CA THR A 570 0.83 4.52 17.01
C THR A 570 0.94 5.13 18.40
N GLN A 571 0.21 4.56 19.36
CA GLN A 571 0.34 4.89 20.77
C GLN A 571 1.50 4.09 21.38
N GLY A 572 2.41 4.77 22.07
CA GLY A 572 3.55 4.13 22.72
C GLY A 572 3.34 3.88 24.20
N PHE A 573 3.82 2.75 24.71
CA PHE A 573 3.82 2.44 26.14
C PHE A 573 4.83 3.28 26.91
N LEU A 574 6.01 3.55 26.33
CA LEU A 574 7.03 4.41 26.94
C LEU A 574 6.60 5.88 26.87
N GLN A 575 6.58 6.55 28.00
CA GLN A 575 6.25 7.97 28.12
C GLN A 575 7.51 8.83 28.12
N LYS A 576 7.35 10.13 27.93
CA LYS A 576 8.45 11.10 27.84
C LYS A 576 9.31 11.15 29.12
N ASP A 577 8.70 10.89 30.27
CA ASP A 577 9.37 10.88 31.57
C ASP A 577 10.09 9.56 31.89
N GLY A 578 10.08 8.61 30.96
CA GLY A 578 10.68 7.29 31.11
C GLY A 578 9.80 6.25 31.80
N THR A 579 8.58 6.60 32.18
CA THR A 579 7.59 5.66 32.74
C THR A 579 6.90 4.87 31.63
N TYR A 580 6.23 3.78 32.01
CA TYR A 580 5.43 2.96 31.11
C TYR A 580 3.96 3.08 31.46
N ASP A 581 3.15 3.40 30.48
CA ASP A 581 1.68 3.44 30.59
C ASP A 581 1.08 2.28 29.81
N TRP A 582 0.76 1.20 30.48
CA TRP A 582 0.20 -0.02 29.87
C TRP A 582 -1.28 0.12 29.49
N SER A 583 -1.93 1.24 29.82
CA SER A 583 -3.27 1.54 29.35
C SER A 583 -3.30 2.07 27.90
N ARG A 584 -2.14 2.45 27.37
CA ARG A 584 -2.01 2.92 26.00
C ARG A 584 -2.19 1.77 25.03
N ASP A 585 -2.45 2.08 23.78
CA ASP A 585 -2.67 1.11 22.69
C ASP A 585 -3.78 0.09 23.02
N ALA A 586 -4.80 0.54 23.74
CA ALA A 586 -5.83 -0.32 24.32
C ALA A 586 -6.57 -1.16 23.27
N ASN A 587 -6.86 -0.60 22.09
CA ASN A 587 -7.55 -1.34 21.03
C ASN A 587 -6.67 -2.44 20.45
N ALA A 588 -5.39 -2.18 20.22
CA ALA A 588 -4.46 -3.21 19.74
C ALA A 588 -4.30 -4.34 20.76
N GLN A 589 -4.26 -4.01 22.06
CA GLN A 589 -4.24 -5.03 23.12
C GLN A 589 -5.54 -5.86 23.15
N LYS A 590 -6.71 -5.27 22.94
CA LYS A 590 -7.98 -5.98 22.82
C LYS A 590 -8.00 -6.91 21.60
N ALA A 591 -7.45 -6.46 20.47
CA ALA A 591 -7.35 -7.28 19.27
C ALA A 591 -6.49 -8.52 19.51
N LEU A 592 -5.35 -8.38 20.19
CA LEU A 592 -4.51 -9.52 20.57
C LEU A 592 -5.24 -10.47 21.53
N ALA A 593 -5.95 -9.96 22.53
CA ALA A 593 -6.73 -10.78 23.45
C ALA A 593 -7.82 -11.58 22.72
N SER A 594 -8.51 -10.96 21.78
CA SER A 594 -9.52 -11.62 20.95
C SER A 594 -8.91 -12.68 20.04
N ALA A 595 -7.74 -12.41 19.44
CA ALA A 595 -6.99 -13.39 18.65
C ALA A 595 -6.60 -14.62 19.49
N GLN A 596 -6.09 -14.42 20.70
CA GLN A 596 -5.76 -15.51 21.61
C GLN A 596 -7.01 -16.30 22.06
N LYS A 597 -8.15 -15.66 22.23
CA LYS A 597 -9.41 -16.32 22.49
C LYS A 597 -9.81 -17.26 21.34
N ALA A 598 -9.57 -16.84 20.10
CA ALA A 598 -9.82 -17.65 18.92
C ALA A 598 -8.82 -18.81 18.74
N ASN A 599 -7.56 -18.61 19.13
CA ASN A 599 -6.49 -19.60 19.09
C ASN A 599 -5.66 -19.56 20.40
N LYS A 600 -5.88 -20.54 21.27
CA LYS A 600 -5.23 -20.60 22.59
C LYS A 600 -3.72 -20.82 22.53
N ASP A 601 -3.26 -21.41 21.44
CA ASP A 601 -1.84 -21.74 21.22
C ASP A 601 -1.11 -20.64 20.42
N LEU A 602 -1.73 -19.47 20.29
CA LEU A 602 -1.21 -18.34 19.54
C LEU A 602 0.17 -17.91 20.04
N LYS A 603 1.13 -17.81 19.14
CA LYS A 603 2.44 -17.22 19.37
C LYS A 603 2.40 -15.73 19.04
N VAL A 604 3.21 -14.95 19.74
CA VAL A 604 3.29 -13.50 19.56
C VAL A 604 4.71 -13.10 19.21
N THR A 605 4.87 -12.42 18.11
CA THR A 605 6.07 -11.67 17.74
C THR A 605 5.84 -10.18 18.02
N LEU A 606 6.73 -9.56 18.77
CA LEU A 606 6.68 -8.12 19.01
C LEU A 606 7.65 -7.43 18.06
N PHE A 607 7.11 -6.69 17.10
CA PHE A 607 7.94 -5.94 16.16
C PHE A 607 7.77 -4.43 16.32
N SER A 608 8.77 -3.68 15.90
CA SER A 608 8.78 -2.22 15.94
C SER A 608 9.27 -1.65 14.62
N ASN A 609 8.56 -0.69 14.07
CA ASN A 609 8.99 0.04 12.88
C ASN A 609 10.05 1.10 13.19
N SER A 610 10.06 1.61 14.41
CA SER A 610 11.02 2.61 14.91
C SER A 610 11.15 2.48 16.42
N ALA A 611 12.23 2.99 16.97
CA ALA A 611 12.33 3.21 18.41
C ALA A 611 11.27 4.22 18.86
N PRO A 612 10.86 4.20 20.15
CA PRO A 612 9.98 5.22 20.71
C PRO A 612 10.49 6.62 20.42
N VAL A 613 9.56 7.53 20.07
CA VAL A 613 9.91 8.91 19.66
C VAL A 613 10.74 9.67 20.70
N TRP A 614 10.59 9.32 21.98
CA TRP A 614 11.36 9.94 23.08
C TRP A 614 12.84 9.54 23.09
N LEU A 615 13.22 8.50 22.37
CA LEU A 615 14.59 8.00 22.27
C LEU A 615 15.26 8.39 20.95
N THR A 616 14.51 8.84 19.94
CA THR A 616 15.03 9.16 18.62
C THR A 616 15.71 10.54 18.58
N LYS A 617 16.65 10.70 17.64
CA LYS A 617 17.41 11.95 17.48
C LYS A 617 16.54 13.16 17.16
N ASN A 618 15.49 12.98 16.37
CA ASN A 618 14.61 14.04 15.91
C ASN A 618 13.27 14.08 16.65
N GLY A 619 13.05 13.20 17.63
CA GLY A 619 11.77 13.08 18.32
C GLY A 619 10.64 12.55 17.46
N LYS A 620 10.95 11.89 16.33
CA LYS A 620 10.01 11.35 15.35
C LYS A 620 10.22 9.85 15.18
N ALA A 621 9.20 9.18 14.68
CA ALA A 621 9.24 7.76 14.38
C ALA A 621 9.70 7.48 12.93
N TYR A 622 10.39 8.42 12.31
CA TYR A 622 10.98 8.31 10.97
C TYR A 622 12.24 9.17 10.92
N CYS A 623 13.10 8.87 9.93
CA CYS A 623 14.38 9.56 9.78
C CYS A 623 14.23 10.96 9.19
N SER A 624 15.14 11.86 9.53
CA SER A 624 15.23 13.19 8.88
C SER A 624 15.87 13.10 7.49
N ASN A 625 16.77 12.13 7.31
CA ASN A 625 17.37 11.78 6.02
C ASN A 625 17.63 10.27 5.96
N GLY A 626 17.82 9.75 4.76
CA GLY A 626 17.94 8.30 4.52
C GLY A 626 19.34 7.72 4.71
N SER A 627 20.30 8.48 5.21
CA SER A 627 21.70 8.05 5.30
C SER A 627 22.15 7.62 6.69
N ASN A 628 21.35 7.90 7.72
CA ASN A 628 21.75 7.61 9.10
C ASN A 628 20.55 7.10 9.91
N SER A 629 20.82 6.16 10.83
CA SER A 629 19.85 5.73 11.82
C SER A 629 19.35 6.90 12.67
N ASN A 630 18.06 6.89 12.95
CA ASN A 630 17.41 7.90 13.78
C ASN A 630 17.62 7.67 15.29
N LEU A 631 18.32 6.63 15.68
CA LEU A 631 18.62 6.31 17.07
C LEU A 631 20.11 6.56 17.36
N ASP A 632 20.38 7.35 18.39
CA ASP A 632 21.74 7.55 18.88
C ASP A 632 22.24 6.29 19.63
N PRO A 633 23.50 5.87 19.44
CA PRO A 633 24.04 4.73 20.17
C PRO A 633 23.93 4.82 21.70
N SER A 634 23.91 6.02 22.26
CA SER A 634 23.69 6.24 23.69
C SER A 634 22.30 5.81 24.17
N ASN A 635 21.33 5.68 23.25
CA ASN A 635 19.95 5.24 23.55
C ASN A 635 19.70 3.76 23.20
N TYR A 636 20.71 3.02 22.77
CA TYR A 636 20.54 1.60 22.42
C TYR A 636 20.06 0.78 23.61
N ASP A 637 20.64 0.98 24.80
CA ASP A 637 20.21 0.28 26.01
C ASP A 637 18.77 0.62 26.39
N ALA A 638 18.38 1.88 26.26
CA ALA A 638 17.01 2.32 26.55
C ALA A 638 16.00 1.68 25.58
N PHE A 639 16.33 1.59 24.29
CA PHE A 639 15.49 0.93 23.31
C PHE A 639 15.40 -0.58 23.54
N ALA A 640 16.52 -1.23 23.84
CA ALA A 640 16.53 -2.64 24.21
C ALA A 640 15.68 -2.91 25.45
N GLN A 641 15.78 -2.07 26.48
CA GLN A 641 14.95 -2.16 27.68
C GLN A 641 13.45 -1.95 27.37
N PHE A 642 13.12 -1.06 26.46
CA PHE A 642 11.74 -0.90 26.01
C PHE A 642 11.17 -2.20 25.45
N VAL A 643 11.91 -2.86 24.54
CA VAL A 643 11.50 -4.12 23.94
C VAL A 643 11.36 -5.22 24.99
N VAL A 644 12.32 -5.32 25.91
CA VAL A 644 12.30 -6.29 27.01
C VAL A 644 11.11 -6.06 27.94
N LYS A 645 10.87 -4.82 28.37
CA LYS A 645 9.75 -4.50 29.28
C LYS A 645 8.40 -4.76 28.64
N CYS A 646 8.24 -4.43 27.37
CA CYS A 646 7.03 -4.77 26.62
C CYS A 646 6.85 -6.30 26.55
N SER A 647 7.92 -7.03 26.27
CA SER A 647 7.87 -8.50 26.20
C SER A 647 7.49 -9.12 27.53
N GLU A 648 8.11 -8.65 28.63
CA GLU A 648 7.78 -9.09 29.99
C GLU A 648 6.34 -8.80 30.36
N HIS A 649 5.83 -7.61 30.00
CA HIS A 649 4.45 -7.22 30.22
C HIS A 649 3.47 -8.17 29.51
N PHE A 650 3.67 -8.41 28.23
CA PHE A 650 2.80 -9.33 27.47
C PHE A 650 2.89 -10.78 27.97
N ILE A 651 4.06 -11.22 28.42
CA ILE A 651 4.22 -12.54 29.06
C ILE A 651 3.43 -12.59 30.38
N ASP A 652 3.49 -11.54 31.19
CA ASP A 652 2.73 -11.45 32.46
C ASP A 652 1.22 -11.43 32.23
N GLU A 653 0.77 -10.83 31.12
CA GLU A 653 -0.63 -10.88 30.70
C GLU A 653 -1.06 -12.25 30.14
N GLY A 654 -0.15 -13.21 30.04
CA GLY A 654 -0.44 -14.59 29.63
C GLY A 654 -0.25 -14.88 28.14
N TYR A 655 0.40 -13.98 27.40
CA TYR A 655 0.71 -14.21 25.99
C TYR A 655 2.01 -14.97 25.79
N ASN A 656 2.03 -15.83 24.78
CA ASN A 656 3.23 -16.60 24.42
C ASN A 656 4.11 -15.79 23.45
N VAL A 657 4.87 -14.84 23.99
CA VAL A 657 5.87 -14.11 23.22
C VAL A 657 7.05 -15.03 22.89
N THR A 658 7.29 -15.26 21.61
CA THR A 658 8.37 -16.16 21.13
C THR A 658 9.50 -15.41 20.44
N GLU A 659 9.21 -14.27 19.83
CA GLU A 659 10.17 -13.49 19.06
C GLU A 659 10.01 -11.99 19.31
N VAL A 660 11.12 -11.25 19.19
CA VAL A 660 11.14 -9.80 19.08
C VAL A 660 11.83 -9.38 17.79
N SER A 661 11.27 -8.37 17.13
CA SER A 661 11.79 -7.82 15.87
C SER A 661 11.88 -6.29 16.01
N PRO A 662 12.94 -5.76 16.62
CA PRO A 662 13.06 -4.34 16.93
C PRO A 662 13.47 -3.48 15.74
N ILE A 663 13.96 -4.07 14.67
CA ILE A 663 14.37 -3.40 13.44
C ILE A 663 13.58 -3.99 12.28
N ASN A 664 12.98 -3.13 11.46
CA ASN A 664 12.19 -3.52 10.29
C ASN A 664 12.72 -2.82 9.04
N GLU A 665 13.00 -3.58 8.00
CA GLU A 665 13.45 -3.11 6.68
C GLU A 665 14.53 -2.02 6.75
N PRO A 666 15.66 -2.32 7.38
CA PRO A 666 16.68 -1.33 7.72
C PRO A 666 17.35 -0.68 6.50
N GLU A 667 17.27 -1.30 5.33
CA GLU A 667 17.87 -0.81 4.10
C GLU A 667 17.15 0.40 3.50
N TRP A 668 15.86 0.57 3.80
CA TRP A 668 15.10 1.71 3.32
C TRP A 668 15.46 2.99 4.08
N ALA A 669 15.32 4.11 3.40
CA ALA A 669 15.61 5.42 3.98
C ALA A 669 14.70 5.78 5.16
N TRP A 670 13.43 5.42 5.07
CA TRP A 670 12.39 5.77 6.04
C TRP A 670 12.43 7.24 6.44
N ALA A 671 12.73 8.10 5.47
CA ALA A 671 12.89 9.53 5.69
C ALA A 671 11.61 10.30 5.34
N ALA A 672 11.42 11.42 6.02
CA ALA A 672 10.41 12.39 5.65
C ALA A 672 10.70 12.97 4.25
N ASP A 673 9.63 13.31 3.53
CA ASP A 673 9.71 14.05 2.28
C ASP A 673 10.21 15.49 2.48
N THR A 674 10.30 16.26 1.42
CA THR A 674 10.74 17.66 1.46
C THR A 674 9.81 18.58 2.26
N ASN A 675 8.55 18.15 2.49
CA ASN A 675 7.57 18.86 3.32
C ASN A 675 7.59 18.40 4.79
N GLY A 676 8.47 17.49 5.13
CA GLY A 676 8.56 16.88 6.45
C GLY A 676 7.53 15.78 6.70
N ASN A 677 6.82 15.31 5.68
CA ASN A 677 5.81 14.27 5.80
C ASN A 677 6.41 12.88 5.61
N ALA A 678 5.90 11.93 6.36
CA ALA A 678 6.23 10.52 6.26
C ALA A 678 4.98 9.69 5.93
N GLY A 679 5.12 8.66 5.10
CA GLY A 679 4.03 7.76 4.77
C GLY A 679 3.69 6.81 5.92
N GLN A 680 4.66 6.51 6.78
CA GLN A 680 4.55 5.62 7.92
C GLN A 680 5.75 5.77 8.86
N GLU A 681 5.71 5.11 10.00
CA GLU A 681 6.86 4.91 10.87
C GLU A 681 7.92 4.03 10.18
N GLY A 682 9.18 4.28 10.48
CA GLY A 682 10.30 3.50 10.00
C GLY A 682 11.64 4.04 10.48
N SER A 683 12.67 3.21 10.45
CA SER A 683 14.02 3.63 10.82
C SER A 683 15.04 2.99 9.92
N HIS A 684 15.81 3.80 9.21
CA HIS A 684 17.01 3.34 8.53
C HIS A 684 18.06 2.88 9.54
N TRP A 685 18.70 1.76 9.26
CA TRP A 685 19.84 1.26 10.03
C TRP A 685 20.97 0.88 9.08
N GLU A 686 22.17 1.35 9.39
CA GLU A 686 23.37 0.76 8.83
C GLU A 686 23.60 -0.61 9.46
N ASP A 687 24.11 -1.57 8.68
CA ASP A 687 24.34 -2.93 9.16
C ASP A 687 25.28 -3.00 10.37
N THR A 688 26.30 -2.14 10.42
CA THR A 688 27.20 -2.03 11.60
C THR A 688 26.48 -1.46 12.82
N ALA A 689 25.61 -0.50 12.65
CA ALA A 689 24.81 0.07 13.73
C ALA A 689 23.79 -0.95 14.26
N ALA A 690 23.10 -1.66 13.37
CA ALA A 690 22.21 -2.76 13.75
C ALA A 690 22.94 -3.87 14.50
N ARG A 691 24.11 -4.28 14.00
CA ARG A 691 24.99 -5.23 14.71
C ARG A 691 25.29 -4.78 16.13
N ASP A 692 25.75 -3.55 16.28
CA ASP A 692 26.12 -3.02 17.59
C ASP A 692 24.91 -2.96 18.54
N PHE A 693 23.76 -2.58 18.03
CA PHE A 693 22.52 -2.61 18.79
C PHE A 693 22.14 -4.04 19.23
N TYR A 694 22.11 -5.01 18.32
CA TYR A 694 21.77 -6.40 18.65
C TYR A 694 22.78 -7.01 19.63
N ASN A 695 24.07 -6.87 19.31
CA ASN A 695 25.12 -7.55 20.05
C ASN A 695 25.37 -6.96 21.44
N ASN A 696 25.30 -5.64 21.56
CA ASN A 696 25.74 -4.93 22.77
C ASN A 696 24.58 -4.46 23.65
N ALA A 697 23.37 -4.37 23.12
CA ALA A 697 22.21 -3.88 23.86
C ALA A 697 21.07 -4.91 23.89
N MET A 698 20.53 -5.32 22.72
CA MET A 698 19.29 -6.11 22.69
C MET A 698 19.47 -7.51 23.28
N ILE A 699 20.43 -8.27 22.80
CA ILE A 699 20.66 -9.64 23.27
C ILE A 699 21.13 -9.67 24.72
N PRO A 700 22.07 -8.81 25.16
CA PRO A 700 22.38 -8.71 26.59
C PRO A 700 21.19 -8.40 27.48
N ALA A 701 20.29 -7.52 27.04
CA ALA A 701 19.07 -7.21 27.77
C ALA A 701 18.14 -8.42 27.89
N ILE A 702 17.97 -9.18 26.81
CA ILE A 702 17.18 -10.43 26.82
C ILE A 702 17.83 -11.45 27.78
N LYS A 703 19.15 -11.65 27.71
CA LYS A 703 19.86 -12.60 28.55
C LYS A 703 19.76 -12.28 30.04
N LYS A 704 19.62 -11.02 30.40
CA LYS A 704 19.42 -10.57 31.80
C LYS A 704 17.99 -10.75 32.28
N SER A 705 17.01 -10.87 31.39
CA SER A 705 15.62 -11.09 31.76
C SER A 705 15.37 -12.56 32.07
N GLU A 706 14.97 -12.88 33.30
CA GLU A 706 14.57 -14.25 33.67
C GLU A 706 13.39 -14.78 32.87
N LYS A 707 12.51 -13.87 32.36
CA LYS A 707 11.33 -14.22 31.59
C LYS A 707 11.64 -14.48 30.13
N LEU A 708 12.67 -13.82 29.57
CA LEU A 708 12.98 -13.86 28.15
C LEU A 708 14.12 -14.81 27.80
N ASN A 709 15.12 -14.93 28.68
CA ASN A 709 16.33 -15.70 28.40
C ASN A 709 16.03 -17.17 28.07
N GLY A 710 16.50 -17.61 26.90
CA GLY A 710 16.25 -18.96 26.39
C GLY A 710 14.82 -19.23 25.92
N ARG A 711 13.92 -18.22 25.96
CA ARG A 711 12.53 -18.33 25.56
C ARG A 711 12.17 -17.45 24.35
N VAL A 712 12.69 -16.23 24.32
CA VAL A 712 12.35 -15.24 23.30
C VAL A 712 13.53 -15.07 22.35
N GLY A 713 13.32 -15.37 21.07
CA GLY A 713 14.29 -15.15 20.00
C GLY A 713 14.32 -13.70 19.52
N VAL A 714 15.28 -13.41 18.67
CA VAL A 714 15.44 -12.11 18.02
C VAL A 714 15.43 -12.31 16.52
N ASP A 715 14.48 -11.71 15.82
CA ASP A 715 14.51 -11.63 14.36
C ASP A 715 15.57 -10.62 13.93
N VAL A 716 16.55 -11.11 13.22
CA VAL A 716 17.67 -10.33 12.70
C VAL A 716 17.56 -10.29 11.19
N TRP A 717 17.95 -9.18 10.62
CA TRP A 717 17.91 -8.78 9.24
C TRP A 717 16.58 -8.12 8.85
N GLU A 718 15.45 -8.79 8.82
CA GLU A 718 14.15 -8.18 8.48
C GLU A 718 14.18 -7.29 7.21
N CYS A 719 14.94 -7.72 6.22
CA CYS A 719 15.22 -7.00 5.00
C CYS A 719 14.02 -7.10 4.04
N ALA A 720 13.63 -6.02 3.39
CA ALA A 720 12.51 -6.03 2.46
C ALA A 720 12.78 -6.87 1.21
N GLN A 721 14.03 -6.94 0.78
CA GLN A 721 14.39 -7.51 -0.53
C GLN A 721 15.49 -8.55 -0.42
N LEU A 722 15.19 -9.78 -0.89
CA LEU A 722 16.17 -10.85 -1.01
C LEU A 722 17.18 -10.65 -2.16
N ASN A 723 16.88 -9.78 -3.10
CA ASN A 723 17.72 -9.54 -4.30
C ASN A 723 18.89 -8.59 -4.07
N HIS A 724 19.07 -8.08 -2.87
CA HIS A 724 20.19 -7.24 -2.48
C HIS A 724 21.46 -8.07 -2.20
N SER A 725 22.05 -8.67 -3.24
CA SER A 725 23.18 -9.61 -3.07
C SER A 725 24.39 -9.00 -2.38
N THR A 726 24.71 -7.74 -2.66
CA THR A 726 25.84 -7.04 -2.02
C THR A 726 25.52 -6.68 -0.57
N TYR A 727 24.30 -6.25 -0.32
CA TYR A 727 23.81 -5.90 0.99
C TYR A 727 23.65 -7.13 1.89
N PHE A 728 23.11 -8.21 1.33
CA PHE A 728 22.95 -9.48 2.00
C PHE A 728 24.25 -10.04 2.53
N ASN A 729 25.28 -10.11 1.70
CA ASN A 729 26.59 -10.63 2.10
C ASN A 729 27.27 -9.73 3.14
N GLY A 730 27.19 -8.42 2.98
CA GLY A 730 27.72 -7.47 3.96
C GLY A 730 27.01 -7.59 5.30
N PHE A 731 25.71 -7.67 5.28
CA PHE A 731 24.88 -7.80 6.47
C PHE A 731 25.16 -9.12 7.22
N LEU A 732 25.17 -10.24 6.53
CA LEU A 732 25.48 -11.54 7.11
C LEU A 732 26.88 -11.57 7.74
N ASN A 733 27.87 -11.00 7.05
CA ASN A 733 29.23 -10.91 7.57
C ASN A 733 29.29 -10.07 8.84
N ASN A 734 28.62 -8.91 8.86
CA ASN A 734 28.55 -8.06 10.03
C ASN A 734 27.90 -8.76 11.24
N MET A 735 26.79 -9.47 10.99
CA MET A 735 26.03 -10.11 12.06
C MET A 735 26.66 -11.41 12.57
N PHE A 736 27.09 -12.30 11.68
CA PHE A 736 27.41 -13.69 12.02
C PHE A 736 28.85 -14.10 11.78
N SER A 737 29.68 -13.34 11.07
CA SER A 737 31.05 -13.76 10.80
C SER A 737 31.94 -13.71 12.04
N SER A 738 32.69 -14.78 12.26
CA SER A 738 33.77 -14.82 13.27
C SER A 738 35.15 -14.55 12.67
N SER A 739 35.22 -14.30 11.37
CA SER A 739 36.48 -14.34 10.63
C SER A 739 37.33 -13.10 10.77
N SER A 740 38.64 -13.31 10.94
CA SER A 740 39.69 -12.30 10.79
C SER A 740 39.89 -11.83 9.33
N LEU A 741 39.21 -12.43 8.36
CA LEU A 741 39.33 -12.09 6.95
C LEU A 741 38.71 -10.72 6.60
N TYR A 742 37.94 -10.16 7.52
CA TYR A 742 37.35 -8.81 7.38
C TYR A 742 37.77 -7.91 8.56
N PRO A 743 39.06 -7.64 8.72
CA PRO A 743 39.58 -7.02 9.95
C PRO A 743 39.14 -5.56 10.15
N ASN A 744 38.69 -4.87 9.11
CA ASN A 744 38.45 -3.44 9.21
C ASN A 744 37.03 -3.06 9.62
N ASN A 745 36.04 -3.92 9.39
CA ASN A 745 34.65 -3.62 9.70
C ASN A 745 33.86 -4.81 10.29
N TYR A 746 34.36 -6.02 10.21
CA TYR A 746 33.60 -7.25 10.43
C TYR A 746 34.15 -8.11 11.59
N GLY A 747 35.18 -7.74 12.22
CA GLY A 747 35.89 -8.59 13.23
C GLY A 747 35.65 -8.22 14.67
N LYS A 748 34.70 -7.33 14.96
CA LYS A 748 34.39 -6.99 16.36
C LYS A 748 33.49 -8.04 16.97
N ASN A 749 33.67 -8.23 18.25
CA ASN A 749 32.97 -9.20 19.07
C ASN A 749 31.45 -9.17 18.83
N ASN A 750 30.95 -10.06 17.98
CA ASN A 750 29.53 -10.31 17.75
C ASN A 750 29.08 -11.65 18.36
N SER A 751 29.75 -12.06 19.42
CA SER A 751 29.52 -13.36 20.08
C SER A 751 28.08 -13.51 20.58
N ASN A 752 27.48 -12.44 21.10
CA ASN A 752 26.09 -12.49 21.54
C ASN A 752 25.12 -12.82 20.39
N ILE A 753 25.29 -12.22 19.21
CA ILE A 753 24.49 -12.54 18.03
C ILE A 753 24.69 -14.00 17.64
N ARG A 754 25.94 -14.43 17.49
CA ARG A 754 26.29 -15.81 17.07
C ARG A 754 25.78 -16.88 18.02
N ASP A 755 25.82 -16.59 19.31
CA ASP A 755 25.48 -17.58 20.36
C ASP A 755 23.96 -17.61 20.64
N TYR A 756 23.22 -16.55 20.29
CA TYR A 756 21.81 -16.42 20.61
C TYR A 756 20.88 -16.51 19.41
N VAL A 757 21.27 -15.97 18.27
CA VAL A 757 20.43 -15.88 17.06
C VAL A 757 20.70 -17.09 16.16
N ASP A 758 19.66 -17.88 15.90
CA ASP A 758 19.73 -19.07 15.04
C ASP A 758 18.96 -18.92 13.72
N SER A 759 18.32 -17.77 13.49
CA SER A 759 17.43 -17.52 12.36
C SER A 759 17.65 -16.16 11.73
N LEU A 760 17.21 -16.06 10.46
CA LEU A 760 17.05 -14.80 9.74
C LEU A 760 15.59 -14.52 9.51
N GLY A 761 15.13 -13.31 9.86
CA GLY A 761 13.87 -12.76 9.40
C GLY A 761 14.05 -12.13 8.01
N THR A 762 13.18 -12.43 7.07
CA THR A 762 13.22 -11.89 5.71
C THR A 762 11.83 -11.53 5.22
N HIS A 763 11.79 -10.57 4.28
CA HIS A 763 10.60 -10.25 3.52
C HIS A 763 10.80 -10.71 2.07
N SER A 764 9.74 -11.18 1.43
CA SER A 764 9.84 -11.75 0.08
C SER A 764 9.44 -10.76 -1.03
N TYR A 765 9.44 -9.47 -0.74
CA TYR A 765 9.08 -8.46 -1.73
C TYR A 765 10.06 -8.42 -2.90
N TRP A 766 9.51 -8.34 -4.12
CA TRP A 766 10.27 -8.28 -5.39
C TRP A 766 11.29 -9.40 -5.60
N ALA A 767 11.22 -10.46 -4.82
CA ALA A 767 12.15 -11.57 -4.90
C ALA A 767 11.80 -12.52 -6.05
N SER A 768 12.79 -12.84 -6.87
CA SER A 768 12.69 -13.88 -7.88
C SER A 768 13.03 -15.27 -7.30
N THR A 769 12.71 -16.31 -8.06
CA THR A 769 13.17 -17.68 -7.75
C THR A 769 14.70 -17.73 -7.62
N SER A 770 15.40 -17.06 -8.54
CA SER A 770 16.87 -16.99 -8.51
C SER A 770 17.42 -16.27 -7.29
N ASP A 771 16.74 -15.24 -6.78
CA ASP A 771 17.16 -14.57 -5.55
C ASP A 771 17.06 -15.50 -4.35
N ARG A 772 15.97 -16.27 -4.25
CA ARG A 772 15.80 -17.30 -3.22
C ARG A 772 16.87 -18.38 -3.28
N GLU A 773 17.15 -18.86 -4.48
CA GLU A 773 18.23 -19.87 -4.70
C GLU A 773 19.60 -19.36 -4.28
N LYS A 774 19.91 -18.09 -4.56
CA LYS A 774 21.17 -17.45 -4.11
C LYS A 774 21.25 -17.37 -2.60
N VAL A 775 20.18 -16.91 -1.96
CA VAL A 775 20.13 -16.84 -0.49
C VAL A 775 20.29 -18.23 0.13
N ALA A 776 19.53 -19.21 -0.37
CA ALA A 776 19.61 -20.59 0.09
C ALA A 776 21.03 -21.18 -0.09
N SER A 777 21.66 -20.97 -1.24
CA SER A 777 23.03 -21.39 -1.51
C SER A 777 24.04 -20.74 -0.60
N THR A 778 23.87 -19.46 -0.32
CA THR A 778 24.74 -18.72 0.61
C THR A 778 24.65 -19.28 2.02
N LEU A 779 23.43 -19.56 2.50
CA LEU A 779 23.23 -20.10 3.85
C LEU A 779 23.66 -21.58 3.96
N ALA A 780 23.45 -22.38 2.92
CA ALA A 780 23.85 -23.81 2.92
C ALA A 780 25.32 -24.02 2.60
N GLY A 781 25.87 -23.17 1.80
CA GLY A 781 27.14 -23.45 1.11
C GLY A 781 28.30 -22.86 1.82
N ASN A 782 28.72 -22.92 2.85
CA ASN A 782 30.14 -22.64 3.18
C ASN A 782 30.90 -21.74 2.18
N ALA A 783 30.24 -21.23 1.18
CA ALA A 783 30.81 -20.35 0.16
C ALA A 783 31.46 -19.11 0.82
N LEU A 784 30.96 -18.77 1.94
CA LEU A 784 31.56 -17.78 2.84
C LEU A 784 32.39 -18.48 3.93
N THR A 785 32.72 -19.73 3.73
CA THR A 785 33.75 -20.50 4.40
C THR A 785 33.89 -20.27 5.91
N ASN A 786 33.16 -19.44 6.51
CA ASN A 786 33.50 -18.92 7.79
C ASN A 786 32.29 -18.70 8.67
N ASN A 787 31.47 -19.75 8.77
CA ASN A 787 30.83 -19.89 10.05
C ASN A 787 29.54 -19.10 10.25
N TYR A 788 28.63 -19.12 9.26
CA TYR A 788 27.19 -18.89 9.55
C TYR A 788 26.57 -20.14 10.18
N THR A 789 27.35 -20.93 10.88
CA THR A 789 26.86 -22.14 11.55
C THR A 789 25.78 -21.89 12.57
N ALA A 790 25.63 -20.65 12.99
CA ALA A 790 24.55 -20.22 13.86
C ALA A 790 23.20 -20.08 13.12
N VAL A 791 23.21 -19.65 11.86
CA VAL A 791 21.96 -19.43 11.09
C VAL A 791 21.48 -20.75 10.51
N LYS A 792 20.52 -21.36 11.17
CA LYS A 792 19.92 -22.64 10.78
C LYS A 792 18.52 -22.54 10.24
N LYS A 793 17.88 -21.38 10.38
CA LYS A 793 16.49 -21.16 10.06
C LYS A 793 16.30 -19.87 9.27
N VAL A 794 15.30 -19.86 8.40
CA VAL A 794 14.79 -18.65 7.74
C VAL A 794 13.33 -18.49 8.13
N ARG A 795 12.96 -17.31 8.58
CA ARG A 795 11.57 -16.87 8.79
C ARG A 795 11.19 -15.86 7.73
N CYS A 796 10.15 -16.14 6.99
CA CYS A 796 9.53 -15.17 6.09
C CYS A 796 8.48 -14.41 6.90
N THR A 797 8.89 -13.31 7.49
CA THR A 797 8.16 -12.59 8.54
C THR A 797 7.20 -11.55 7.99
N GLU A 798 7.28 -11.25 6.69
CA GLU A 798 6.39 -10.29 6.05
C GLU A 798 6.34 -10.48 4.54
N TYR A 799 5.13 -10.46 4.00
CA TYR A 799 4.85 -10.33 2.58
C TYR A 799 3.40 -9.90 2.35
N CYS A 800 3.16 -9.07 1.36
CA CYS A 800 1.84 -8.86 0.76
C CYS A 800 1.96 -8.66 -0.75
N GLN A 801 0.85 -8.77 -1.43
CA GLN A 801 0.77 -8.48 -2.86
C GLN A 801 0.74 -6.96 -3.04
N MET A 802 1.58 -6.45 -3.95
CA MET A 802 1.68 -5.04 -4.24
C MET A 802 1.54 -4.79 -5.74
N THR A 803 0.99 -3.63 -6.10
CA THR A 803 0.74 -3.24 -7.50
C THR A 803 2.03 -3.12 -8.33
N ASN A 804 3.16 -2.93 -7.68
CA ASN A 804 4.48 -2.81 -8.32
C ASN A 804 5.36 -4.06 -8.17
N ASP A 805 4.86 -5.11 -7.51
CA ASP A 805 5.61 -6.37 -7.36
C ASP A 805 5.38 -7.29 -8.56
N GLY A 806 6.23 -7.14 -9.57
CA GLY A 806 6.19 -7.98 -10.78
C GLY A 806 6.43 -9.47 -10.52
N ASN A 807 6.94 -9.84 -9.36
CA ASN A 807 7.24 -11.23 -8.99
C ASN A 807 6.10 -11.92 -8.23
N SER A 808 5.11 -11.18 -7.79
CA SER A 808 3.99 -11.73 -7.01
C SER A 808 3.04 -12.63 -7.79
N GLY A 809 3.12 -12.63 -9.12
CA GLY A 809 2.16 -13.31 -10.00
C GLY A 809 0.84 -12.58 -10.21
N VAL A 810 0.58 -11.48 -9.50
CA VAL A 810 -0.65 -10.68 -9.64
C VAL A 810 -0.46 -9.42 -10.49
N TYR A 811 0.77 -9.08 -10.86
CA TYR A 811 1.07 -7.86 -11.61
C TYR A 811 0.22 -7.74 -12.88
N GLY A 812 0.12 -8.81 -13.66
CA GLY A 812 -0.69 -8.84 -14.88
C GLY A 812 -2.19 -8.68 -14.61
N LEU A 813 -2.70 -9.22 -13.51
CA LEU A 813 -4.09 -9.07 -13.08
C LEU A 813 -4.36 -7.62 -12.69
N ILE A 814 -3.50 -7.03 -11.89
CA ILE A 814 -3.64 -5.63 -11.45
C ILE A 814 -3.55 -4.67 -12.63
N GLN A 815 -2.66 -4.92 -13.59
CA GLN A 815 -2.57 -4.13 -14.82
C GLN A 815 -3.86 -4.18 -15.65
N LYS A 816 -4.53 -5.34 -15.65
CA LYS A 816 -5.76 -5.56 -16.41
C LYS A 816 -7.00 -5.02 -15.69
N GLU A 817 -7.09 -5.25 -14.39
CA GLU A 817 -8.28 -4.98 -13.58
C GLU A 817 -8.27 -3.59 -12.94
N GLY A 818 -7.11 -2.93 -12.90
CA GLY A 818 -6.93 -1.69 -12.16
C GLY A 818 -6.71 -1.92 -10.66
N THR A 819 -6.86 -0.87 -9.87
CA THR A 819 -6.73 -0.97 -8.40
C THR A 819 -7.91 -1.73 -7.82
N THR A 820 -7.64 -2.87 -7.17
CA THR A 820 -8.64 -3.78 -6.60
C THR A 820 -8.11 -4.40 -5.30
N ASN A 821 -9.02 -4.89 -4.45
CA ASN A 821 -8.68 -5.69 -3.26
C ASN A 821 -8.09 -7.06 -3.63
N GLY A 822 -8.32 -7.52 -4.86
CA GLY A 822 -7.85 -8.82 -5.29
C GLY A 822 -8.45 -9.97 -4.48
N LEU A 823 -9.76 -10.07 -4.41
CA LEU A 823 -10.45 -11.05 -3.56
C LEU A 823 -10.47 -12.46 -4.14
N GLY A 824 -10.30 -12.61 -5.46
CA GLY A 824 -10.49 -13.85 -6.19
C GLY A 824 -9.37 -14.88 -6.02
N ILE A 825 -9.63 -16.07 -6.55
CA ILE A 825 -8.71 -17.23 -6.44
C ILE A 825 -7.38 -17.01 -7.13
N GLU A 826 -7.32 -16.21 -8.19
CA GLU A 826 -6.07 -15.95 -8.91
C GLU A 826 -5.03 -15.27 -7.99
N TYR A 827 -5.47 -14.38 -7.11
CA TYR A 827 -4.63 -13.77 -6.10
C TYR A 827 -4.21 -14.77 -5.02
N GLY A 828 -5.10 -15.71 -4.66
CA GLY A 828 -4.80 -16.80 -3.74
C GLY A 828 -3.76 -17.78 -4.30
N LEU A 829 -3.86 -18.13 -5.58
CA LEU A 829 -2.91 -19.01 -6.25
C LEU A 829 -1.53 -18.35 -6.38
N ALA A 830 -1.49 -17.06 -6.67
CA ALA A 830 -0.24 -16.30 -6.69
C ALA A 830 0.44 -16.27 -5.31
N LEU A 831 -0.34 -16.09 -4.24
CA LEU A 831 0.17 -16.19 -2.88
C LEU A 831 0.73 -17.59 -2.59
N ALA A 832 -0.01 -18.63 -2.95
CA ALA A 832 0.41 -20.03 -2.73
C ALA A 832 1.75 -20.33 -3.40
N ASP A 833 1.99 -19.81 -4.60
CA ASP A 833 3.27 -19.96 -5.31
C ASP A 833 4.43 -19.28 -4.56
N ILE A 834 4.23 -18.08 -4.02
CA ILE A 834 5.24 -17.39 -3.20
C ILE A 834 5.53 -18.19 -1.93
N MET A 835 4.49 -18.64 -1.22
CA MET A 835 4.66 -19.49 -0.04
C MET A 835 5.40 -20.79 -0.37
N HIS A 836 5.05 -21.43 -1.49
CA HIS A 836 5.70 -22.65 -1.95
C HIS A 836 7.19 -22.44 -2.20
N GLN A 837 7.58 -21.36 -2.86
CA GLN A 837 8.97 -21.02 -3.11
C GLN A 837 9.75 -20.78 -1.81
N ASP A 838 9.18 -20.01 -0.89
CA ASP A 838 9.82 -19.73 0.40
C ASP A 838 9.94 -21.00 1.25
N LEU A 839 8.92 -21.86 1.27
CA LEU A 839 8.92 -23.10 2.03
C LEU A 839 9.87 -24.16 1.44
N THR A 840 10.05 -24.20 0.12
CA THR A 840 10.84 -25.26 -0.55
C THR A 840 12.26 -24.84 -0.90
N ILE A 841 12.50 -23.58 -1.22
CA ILE A 841 13.82 -23.07 -1.62
C ILE A 841 14.55 -22.51 -0.41
N LEU A 842 13.91 -21.63 0.36
CA LEU A 842 14.51 -21.06 1.57
C LEU A 842 14.41 -21.99 2.79
N ASN A 843 13.61 -23.04 2.71
CA ASN A 843 13.23 -23.89 3.85
C ASN A 843 12.69 -23.04 5.02
N ALA A 844 11.82 -22.08 4.71
CA ALA A 844 11.23 -21.22 5.70
C ALA A 844 10.52 -22.03 6.79
N VAL A 845 10.78 -21.70 8.04
CA VAL A 845 10.14 -22.33 9.22
C VAL A 845 8.87 -21.62 9.64
N GLU A 846 8.74 -20.36 9.24
CA GLU A 846 7.62 -19.46 9.49
C GLU A 846 7.29 -18.67 8.22
N TRP A 847 6.00 -18.40 8.01
CA TRP A 847 5.57 -17.57 6.91
C TRP A 847 4.42 -16.66 7.32
N ASP A 848 4.63 -15.34 7.26
CA ASP A 848 3.69 -14.34 7.70
C ASP A 848 3.28 -13.40 6.56
N TRP A 849 1.97 -13.17 6.49
CA TRP A 849 1.37 -12.13 5.67
C TRP A 849 1.53 -10.76 6.35
N TRP A 850 1.57 -9.66 5.56
CA TRP A 850 1.73 -8.31 6.12
C TRP A 850 0.53 -7.90 6.96
N VAL A 851 -0.51 -7.27 6.42
CA VAL A 851 -1.65 -6.84 7.24
C VAL A 851 -2.78 -7.87 7.23
N ALA A 852 -3.16 -8.34 8.41
CA ALA A 852 -4.26 -9.30 8.53
C ALA A 852 -5.60 -8.69 8.09
N VAL A 853 -5.83 -7.43 8.42
CA VAL A 853 -7.06 -6.70 8.15
C VAL A 853 -6.74 -5.34 7.49
N GLY A 854 -7.51 -4.94 6.50
CA GLY A 854 -7.34 -3.67 5.83
C GLY A 854 -8.66 -3.00 5.45
N PRO A 855 -8.73 -1.66 5.39
CA PRO A 855 -9.97 -0.93 5.11
C PRO A 855 -10.10 -0.50 3.65
N GLY A 856 -9.10 -0.72 2.83
CA GLY A 856 -8.98 -0.07 1.53
C GLY A 856 -9.22 -0.96 0.33
N VAL A 857 -8.98 -0.39 -0.83
CA VAL A 857 -8.96 -1.07 -2.13
C VAL A 857 -7.48 -1.25 -2.54
N TYR A 858 -6.84 -2.26 -1.96
CA TYR A 858 -5.46 -2.64 -2.24
C TYR A 858 -5.26 -4.12 -1.87
N PRO A 859 -4.47 -4.91 -2.60
CA PRO A 859 -4.36 -6.35 -2.35
C PRO A 859 -3.41 -6.72 -1.21
N ASP A 860 -3.38 -5.97 -0.12
CA ASP A 860 -2.44 -6.13 1.00
C ASP A 860 -3.03 -6.78 2.26
N ALA A 861 -4.34 -7.05 2.28
CA ALA A 861 -5.01 -7.64 3.44
C ALA A 861 -5.56 -9.04 3.17
N LEU A 862 -5.79 -9.81 4.23
CA LEU A 862 -6.49 -11.09 4.20
C LEU A 862 -8.00 -10.91 4.37
N VAL A 863 -8.39 -10.01 5.26
CA VAL A 863 -9.77 -9.63 5.56
C VAL A 863 -9.93 -8.13 5.33
N TYR A 864 -10.99 -7.76 4.65
CA TYR A 864 -11.32 -6.36 4.39
C TYR A 864 -12.50 -5.91 5.21
N VAL A 865 -12.41 -4.72 5.76
CA VAL A 865 -13.41 -4.13 6.66
C VAL A 865 -13.77 -2.72 6.19
N ASN A 866 -14.95 -2.28 6.57
CA ASN A 866 -15.44 -0.94 6.29
C ASN A 866 -15.56 -0.17 7.63
N LYS A 867 -14.80 0.93 7.75
CA LYS A 867 -14.79 1.72 8.99
C LYS A 867 -16.12 2.42 9.31
N GLU A 868 -16.95 2.60 8.29
CA GLU A 868 -18.25 3.25 8.45
C GLU A 868 -19.40 2.25 8.63
N ASN A 869 -19.16 0.99 8.27
CA ASN A 869 -20.10 -0.10 8.46
C ASN A 869 -19.35 -1.36 8.88
N HIS A 870 -19.20 -1.57 10.17
CA HIS A 870 -18.41 -2.68 10.73
C HIS A 870 -18.96 -4.06 10.35
N ASN A 871 -20.22 -4.15 9.92
CA ASN A 871 -20.82 -5.41 9.45
C ASN A 871 -20.39 -5.78 8.01
N ASP A 872 -19.78 -4.86 7.29
CA ASP A 872 -19.22 -5.12 5.96
C ASP A 872 -17.82 -5.68 6.10
N VAL A 873 -17.74 -7.00 6.25
CA VAL A 873 -16.49 -7.76 6.36
C VAL A 873 -16.39 -8.70 5.17
N GLN A 874 -15.31 -8.59 4.42
CA GLN A 874 -15.05 -9.43 3.25
C GLN A 874 -13.77 -10.23 3.44
N THR A 875 -13.82 -11.52 3.14
CA THR A 875 -12.65 -12.38 3.12
C THR A 875 -12.06 -12.44 1.71
N SER A 876 -10.75 -12.49 1.61
CA SER A 876 -10.05 -12.80 0.36
C SER A 876 -9.76 -14.29 0.25
N LYS A 877 -9.56 -14.78 -0.96
CA LYS A 877 -9.08 -16.17 -1.16
C LYS A 877 -7.68 -16.37 -0.58
N ARG A 878 -6.89 -15.29 -0.43
CA ARG A 878 -5.60 -15.34 0.27
C ARG A 878 -5.73 -15.82 1.71
N LEU A 879 -6.76 -15.37 2.42
CA LEU A 879 -7.04 -15.84 3.78
C LEU A 879 -7.18 -17.37 3.82
N TRP A 880 -8.01 -17.89 2.94
CA TRP A 880 -8.33 -19.33 2.93
C TRP A 880 -7.18 -20.16 2.37
N VAL A 881 -6.39 -19.63 1.46
CA VAL A 881 -5.14 -20.25 1.00
C VAL A 881 -4.14 -20.34 2.15
N MET A 882 -3.96 -19.30 2.95
CA MET A 882 -3.16 -19.42 4.17
C MET A 882 -3.71 -20.50 5.11
N GLY A 883 -5.01 -20.61 5.21
CA GLY A 883 -5.69 -21.67 5.97
C GLY A 883 -5.41 -23.08 5.44
N ASN A 884 -5.19 -23.27 4.16
CA ASN A 884 -4.75 -24.55 3.58
C ASN A 884 -3.44 -25.05 4.20
N TYR A 885 -2.61 -24.14 4.68
CA TYR A 885 -1.40 -24.47 5.42
C TYR A 885 -1.63 -24.39 6.93
N ALA A 886 -2.01 -23.25 7.44
CA ALA A 886 -2.02 -22.93 8.87
C ALA A 886 -2.98 -23.79 9.69
N ARG A 887 -4.15 -24.12 9.14
CA ARG A 887 -5.16 -24.90 9.88
C ARG A 887 -4.70 -26.34 10.15
N PHE A 888 -3.86 -26.91 9.29
CA PHE A 888 -3.55 -28.34 9.28
C PHE A 888 -2.11 -28.66 9.62
N ILE A 889 -1.18 -27.78 9.35
CA ILE A 889 0.26 -27.96 9.66
C ILE A 889 0.49 -27.40 11.05
N GLU A 890 0.83 -28.30 11.98
CA GLU A 890 1.02 -27.94 13.37
C GLU A 890 2.44 -27.41 13.66
N ASP A 891 2.57 -26.64 14.73
CA ASP A 891 3.91 -26.31 15.28
C ASP A 891 4.70 -27.59 15.58
N GLY A 892 5.93 -27.65 15.09
CA GLY A 892 6.76 -28.86 15.19
C GLY A 892 6.60 -29.85 14.04
N ALA A 893 5.70 -29.58 13.07
CA ALA A 893 5.61 -30.40 11.87
C ALA A 893 6.91 -30.33 11.05
N LYS A 894 7.34 -31.48 10.51
CA LYS A 894 8.50 -31.54 9.63
C LYS A 894 8.08 -31.61 8.18
N ARG A 895 8.59 -30.69 7.35
CA ARG A 895 8.43 -30.87 5.89
C ARG A 895 9.19 -32.12 5.46
N VAL A 896 8.54 -32.97 4.68
CA VAL A 896 9.05 -34.27 4.23
C VAL A 896 9.06 -34.36 2.72
N SER A 897 9.80 -35.33 2.20
CA SER A 897 9.87 -35.54 0.75
C SER A 897 8.54 -36.06 0.20
N VAL A 898 8.14 -35.50 -0.94
CA VAL A 898 6.94 -35.91 -1.67
C VAL A 898 7.23 -35.95 -3.17
N SER A 899 6.74 -36.98 -3.83
CA SER A 899 6.86 -37.14 -5.29
C SER A 899 5.58 -37.75 -5.88
N THR A 900 5.35 -37.51 -7.14
CA THR A 900 4.19 -38.06 -7.85
C THR A 900 4.61 -38.90 -9.05
N GLY A 901 3.72 -39.80 -9.45
CA GLY A 901 3.94 -40.66 -10.62
C GLY A 901 3.98 -39.84 -11.92
N SER A 902 4.54 -40.44 -12.95
CA SER A 902 4.82 -39.78 -14.24
C SER A 902 3.58 -39.32 -15.02
N ASN A 903 2.40 -39.82 -14.69
CA ASN A 903 1.13 -39.39 -15.30
C ASN A 903 0.42 -38.28 -14.55
N PHE A 904 0.96 -37.85 -13.40
CA PHE A 904 0.43 -36.69 -12.69
C PHE A 904 0.73 -35.44 -13.52
N ALA A 905 -0.26 -34.59 -13.68
CA ALA A 905 -0.17 -33.35 -14.44
C ALA A 905 0.20 -33.52 -15.94
N LYS A 906 0.18 -34.74 -16.51
CA LYS A 906 0.60 -35.00 -17.90
C LYS A 906 -0.24 -34.31 -18.95
N ASN A 907 -1.51 -34.07 -18.67
CA ASN A 907 -2.48 -33.51 -19.64
C ASN A 907 -2.85 -32.07 -19.30
N LEU A 908 -2.00 -31.33 -18.62
CA LEU A 908 -2.23 -29.91 -18.37
C LEU A 908 -2.35 -29.17 -19.72
N VAL A 909 -3.47 -28.47 -19.87
CA VAL A 909 -3.71 -27.64 -21.05
C VAL A 909 -3.11 -26.28 -20.85
N THR A 910 -2.16 -25.90 -21.69
CA THR A 910 -1.61 -24.55 -21.74
C THR A 910 -2.61 -23.62 -22.42
N ASN A 911 -3.47 -22.97 -21.68
CA ASN A 911 -4.54 -22.17 -22.26
C ASN A 911 -4.20 -20.70 -22.48
N THR A 912 -3.22 -20.13 -21.83
CA THR A 912 -2.82 -18.74 -22.07
C THR A 912 -1.38 -18.52 -21.67
N THR A 913 -0.61 -18.02 -22.59
CA THR A 913 0.68 -17.42 -22.28
C THR A 913 0.42 -16.10 -21.54
N TYR A 914 0.76 -16.10 -20.30
CA TYR A 914 0.73 -14.92 -19.48
C TYR A 914 2.17 -14.61 -19.10
N SER A 915 2.57 -13.38 -19.35
CA SER A 915 3.92 -12.92 -19.05
C SER A 915 3.96 -12.35 -17.65
N TRP A 916 4.89 -12.81 -16.83
CA TRP A 916 5.17 -12.20 -15.54
C TRP A 916 6.68 -11.98 -15.38
N LYS A 917 7.05 -11.10 -14.46
CA LYS A 917 8.46 -10.90 -14.14
C LYS A 917 8.89 -11.83 -13.02
N ASP A 918 10.03 -12.48 -13.23
CA ASP A 918 10.78 -13.22 -12.23
C ASP A 918 12.16 -12.53 -12.10
N GLY A 919 12.25 -11.55 -11.23
CA GLY A 919 13.35 -10.61 -11.20
C GLY A 919 13.39 -9.74 -12.47
N ASN A 920 14.51 -9.75 -13.18
CA ASN A 920 14.65 -9.04 -14.46
C ASN A 920 14.24 -9.89 -15.67
N THR A 921 13.87 -11.15 -15.47
CA THR A 921 13.51 -12.08 -16.53
C THR A 921 12.00 -12.09 -16.73
N THR A 922 11.55 -12.00 -17.98
CA THR A 922 10.14 -12.22 -18.32
C THR A 922 9.93 -13.69 -18.60
N ARG A 923 8.98 -14.31 -17.92
CA ARG A 923 8.54 -15.70 -18.13
C ARG A 923 7.13 -15.73 -18.66
N THR A 924 6.76 -16.81 -19.35
CA THR A 924 5.50 -16.88 -20.12
C THR A 924 4.63 -18.11 -19.85
N ASP A 925 4.96 -18.94 -18.89
CA ASP A 925 4.33 -20.24 -18.69
C ASP A 925 3.77 -20.52 -17.29
N LYS A 926 3.72 -19.52 -16.44
CA LYS A 926 3.35 -19.68 -15.02
C LYS A 926 1.90 -20.11 -14.77
N ASN A 927 1.02 -19.96 -15.74
CA ASN A 927 -0.40 -20.25 -15.57
C ASN A 927 -0.78 -21.73 -15.60
N ASN A 928 0.15 -22.62 -15.72
CA ASN A 928 -0.17 -24.04 -15.95
C ASN A 928 0.78 -24.94 -15.20
N TYR A 929 0.80 -24.83 -13.91
CA TYR A 929 1.63 -25.65 -13.03
C TYR A 929 0.81 -26.33 -11.94
N ILE A 930 1.34 -27.45 -11.44
CA ILE A 930 0.90 -28.05 -10.18
C ILE A 930 2.11 -28.22 -9.28
N GLU A 931 2.02 -27.71 -8.06
CA GLU A 931 3.06 -27.80 -7.05
C GLU A 931 2.53 -28.55 -5.82
N GLN A 932 3.44 -29.16 -5.05
CA GLN A 932 3.09 -29.93 -3.87
C GLN A 932 4.15 -29.84 -2.79
N THR A 933 3.72 -29.87 -1.54
CA THR A 933 4.54 -30.03 -0.36
C THR A 933 3.87 -31.00 0.62
N ALA A 934 4.66 -31.68 1.43
CA ALA A 934 4.16 -32.58 2.47
C ALA A 934 4.82 -32.30 3.81
N TYR A 935 4.04 -32.49 4.86
CA TYR A 935 4.43 -32.22 6.25
C TYR A 935 3.95 -33.35 7.13
N GLN A 936 4.80 -33.80 8.04
CA GLN A 936 4.41 -34.74 9.09
C GLN A 936 4.24 -34.02 10.41
N ASN A 937 3.03 -33.98 10.92
CA ASN A 937 2.71 -33.44 12.23
C ASN A 937 3.29 -34.27 13.38
N PRO A 938 3.45 -33.68 14.59
CA PRO A 938 3.93 -34.40 15.76
C PRO A 938 3.08 -35.64 16.12
N ASP A 939 1.79 -35.63 15.85
CA ASP A 939 0.88 -36.77 16.07
C ASP A 939 1.00 -37.88 15.03
N GLY A 940 1.83 -37.70 14.01
CA GLY A 940 2.06 -38.62 12.91
C GLY A 940 1.14 -38.44 11.72
N THR A 941 0.09 -37.63 11.77
CA THR A 941 -0.70 -37.29 10.60
C THR A 941 0.18 -36.60 9.54
N VAL A 942 -0.14 -36.79 8.27
CA VAL A 942 0.59 -36.19 7.16
C VAL A 942 -0.33 -35.25 6.38
N VAL A 943 0.17 -34.05 6.14
CA VAL A 943 -0.54 -33.00 5.41
C VAL A 943 0.16 -32.79 4.08
N VAL A 944 -0.58 -32.92 2.98
CA VAL A 944 -0.08 -32.61 1.63
C VAL A 944 -0.84 -31.42 1.09
N VAL A 945 -0.12 -30.40 0.64
CA VAL A 945 -0.72 -29.20 0.03
C VAL A 945 -0.40 -29.22 -1.46
N TYR A 946 -1.45 -29.19 -2.27
CA TYR A 946 -1.35 -29.08 -3.73
C TYR A 946 -1.80 -27.70 -4.18
N ILE A 947 -1.02 -27.10 -5.05
CA ILE A 947 -1.37 -25.86 -5.76
C ILE A 947 -1.63 -26.27 -7.21
N ASN A 948 -2.90 -26.25 -7.63
CA ASN A 948 -3.27 -26.54 -9.01
C ASN A 948 -3.65 -25.23 -9.72
N ASN A 949 -2.70 -24.63 -10.38
CA ASN A 949 -2.92 -23.40 -11.17
C ASN A 949 -3.34 -23.67 -12.61
N SER A 950 -3.68 -24.90 -12.95
CA SER A 950 -4.18 -25.28 -14.27
C SER A 950 -5.71 -25.19 -14.35
N ASP A 951 -6.22 -25.20 -15.57
CA ASP A 951 -7.66 -25.26 -15.84
C ASP A 951 -8.21 -26.69 -15.81
N THR A 952 -7.39 -27.66 -15.40
CA THR A 952 -7.71 -29.10 -15.46
C THR A 952 -7.76 -29.67 -14.04
N ASN A 953 -8.83 -30.39 -13.72
CA ASN A 953 -8.86 -31.23 -12.53
C ASN A 953 -7.80 -32.30 -12.61
N GLU A 954 -7.07 -32.49 -11.54
CA GLU A 954 -6.09 -33.57 -11.41
C GLU A 954 -6.50 -34.49 -10.26
N TYR A 955 -5.92 -35.67 -10.24
CA TYR A 955 -6.16 -36.63 -9.16
C TYR A 955 -4.92 -37.47 -8.90
N THR A 956 -4.81 -37.95 -7.67
CA THR A 956 -3.70 -38.77 -7.22
C THR A 956 -4.19 -39.89 -6.30
N LYS A 957 -3.34 -40.88 -6.06
CA LYS A 957 -3.61 -41.98 -5.16
C LYS A 957 -2.48 -42.12 -4.14
N PHE A 958 -2.86 -42.29 -2.89
CA PHE A 958 -1.91 -42.56 -1.81
C PHE A 958 -1.80 -44.04 -1.50
N SER A 959 -0.70 -44.45 -0.86
CA SER A 959 -0.48 -45.83 -0.45
C SER A 959 -1.46 -46.25 0.64
N SER A 960 -2.27 -47.25 0.37
CA SER A 960 -3.17 -47.86 1.35
C SER A 960 -2.47 -48.71 2.40
N SER A 961 -1.20 -49.11 2.16
CA SER A 961 -0.38 -49.79 3.14
C SER A 961 0.15 -48.84 4.23
N ASP A 962 0.31 -47.55 3.88
CA ASP A 962 0.85 -46.53 4.81
C ASP A 962 -0.24 -45.72 5.49
N TYR A 963 -1.31 -45.38 4.76
CA TYR A 963 -2.39 -44.52 5.23
C TYR A 963 -3.75 -45.22 5.10
N LYS A 964 -4.58 -45.12 6.12
CA LYS A 964 -5.90 -45.76 6.13
C LYS A 964 -7.00 -44.88 5.53
N LYS A 965 -6.94 -43.58 5.73
CA LYS A 965 -7.94 -42.62 5.28
C LYS A 965 -7.37 -41.25 4.98
N PHE A 966 -8.11 -40.48 4.22
CA PHE A 966 -7.79 -39.10 3.92
C PHE A 966 -9.03 -38.22 4.07
N GLU A 967 -8.79 -36.92 4.27
CA GLU A 967 -9.75 -35.83 4.15
C GLU A 967 -9.11 -34.71 3.33
N THR A 968 -9.89 -34.04 2.48
CA THR A 968 -9.41 -32.90 1.70
C THR A 968 -10.19 -31.65 2.00
N TYR A 969 -9.49 -30.52 1.91
CA TYR A 969 -10.03 -29.17 2.09
C TYR A 969 -9.57 -28.30 0.94
N VAL A 970 -10.50 -27.62 0.29
CA VAL A 970 -10.27 -26.92 -0.97
C VAL A 970 -10.58 -25.44 -0.83
N THR A 971 -9.66 -24.65 -1.33
CA THR A 971 -9.88 -23.22 -1.63
C THR A 971 -9.83 -23.05 -3.13
N ASP A 972 -10.91 -22.58 -3.73
CA ASP A 972 -11.01 -22.21 -5.14
C ASP A 972 -12.01 -21.04 -5.29
N GLU A 973 -12.44 -20.73 -6.49
CA GLU A 973 -13.37 -19.62 -6.71
C GLU A 973 -14.67 -19.76 -5.90
N SER A 974 -15.19 -20.97 -5.77
CA SER A 974 -16.48 -21.26 -5.13
C SER A 974 -16.38 -21.76 -3.70
N ARG A 975 -15.18 -22.13 -3.23
CA ARG A 975 -14.96 -22.75 -1.91
C ARG A 975 -13.93 -21.98 -1.11
N ASP A 976 -14.20 -21.85 0.18
CA ASP A 976 -13.39 -21.15 1.18
C ASP A 976 -12.85 -22.16 2.21
N LEU A 977 -11.82 -22.94 1.83
CA LEU A 977 -11.22 -23.97 2.69
C LEU A 977 -12.27 -24.99 3.15
N GLU A 978 -13.15 -25.35 2.27
CA GLU A 978 -14.24 -26.28 2.58
C GLU A 978 -13.78 -27.73 2.48
N LYS A 979 -14.33 -28.59 3.36
CA LYS A 979 -14.15 -30.02 3.26
C LYS A 979 -14.75 -30.49 1.93
N TYR A 980 -13.94 -31.17 1.13
CA TYR A 980 -14.31 -31.52 -0.25
C TYR A 980 -14.47 -33.01 -0.47
N GLN A 981 -13.48 -33.80 -0.07
CA GLN A 981 -13.50 -35.24 -0.23
C GLN A 981 -13.02 -35.94 1.05
N SER A 982 -13.55 -37.10 1.36
CA SER A 982 -13.03 -37.96 2.41
C SER A 982 -13.24 -39.42 2.05
N GLY A 983 -12.37 -40.28 2.48
CA GLY A 983 -12.48 -41.72 2.20
C GLY A 983 -11.27 -42.53 2.64
N ASN A 984 -11.32 -43.80 2.25
CA ASN A 984 -10.16 -44.69 2.39
C ASN A 984 -9.16 -44.43 1.24
N THR A 985 -7.92 -44.67 1.48
CA THR A 985 -6.81 -44.44 0.50
C THR A 985 -6.80 -45.42 -0.67
N ASN A 986 -7.73 -46.39 -0.73
CA ASN A 986 -7.98 -47.19 -1.92
C ASN A 986 -8.68 -46.41 -3.05
N VAL A 987 -9.19 -45.22 -2.78
CA VAL A 987 -9.84 -44.32 -3.72
C VAL A 987 -8.86 -43.22 -4.12
N ALA A 988 -8.93 -42.78 -5.39
CA ALA A 988 -8.18 -41.61 -5.84
C ALA A 988 -8.67 -40.34 -5.18
N VAL A 989 -7.75 -39.40 -4.96
CA VAL A 989 -8.00 -38.10 -4.35
C VAL A 989 -8.06 -37.05 -5.44
N SER A 990 -9.11 -36.27 -5.45
CA SER A 990 -9.31 -35.20 -6.43
C SER A 990 -8.58 -33.94 -6.02
N ILE A 991 -7.97 -33.29 -7.01
CA ILE A 991 -7.28 -31.98 -6.90
C ILE A 991 -7.89 -31.06 -7.95
N PRO A 992 -8.92 -30.27 -7.57
CA PRO A 992 -9.64 -29.43 -8.53
C PRO A 992 -8.76 -28.42 -9.25
N ALA A 993 -9.16 -28.05 -10.46
CA ALA A 993 -8.57 -26.97 -11.23
C ALA A 993 -8.62 -25.64 -10.46
N LYS A 994 -7.63 -24.77 -10.65
CA LYS A 994 -7.59 -23.43 -10.03
C LYS A 994 -7.87 -23.48 -8.51
N SER A 995 -7.16 -24.38 -7.81
CA SER A 995 -7.38 -24.60 -6.38
C SER A 995 -6.09 -24.75 -5.60
N VAL A 996 -6.19 -24.48 -4.31
CA VAL A 996 -5.25 -24.99 -3.32
C VAL A 996 -5.99 -26.07 -2.52
N THR A 997 -5.44 -27.27 -2.55
CA THR A 997 -6.07 -28.46 -1.93
C THR A 997 -5.15 -29.01 -0.85
N THR A 998 -5.65 -29.10 0.36
CA THR A 998 -4.97 -29.73 1.48
C THR A 998 -5.52 -31.14 1.66
N VAL A 999 -4.64 -32.12 1.67
CA VAL A 999 -4.97 -33.52 1.97
C VAL A 999 -4.42 -33.88 3.35
N VAL A 1000 -5.28 -34.27 4.26
CA VAL A 1000 -4.89 -34.75 5.59
C VAL A 1000 -4.96 -36.28 5.59
N LEU A 1001 -3.83 -36.91 5.77
CA LEU A 1001 -3.68 -38.37 5.76
C LEU A 1001 -3.57 -38.91 7.18
N THR A 1002 -4.36 -39.92 7.52
CA THR A 1002 -4.23 -40.66 8.77
C THR A 1002 -3.41 -41.92 8.52
N PRO A 1003 -2.26 -42.10 9.20
CA PRO A 1003 -1.43 -43.27 9.03
C PRO A 1003 -2.12 -44.54 9.54
N ASN A 1004 -1.74 -45.68 8.97
CA ASN A 1004 -2.10 -46.98 9.54
C ASN A 1004 -1.47 -47.12 10.93
N ALA A 1005 -2.14 -47.78 11.84
CA ALA A 1005 -1.51 -48.14 13.11
C ALA A 1005 -0.31 -49.06 12.83
N LYS A 1006 0.87 -48.67 13.32
CA LYS A 1006 2.08 -49.51 13.27
C LYS A 1006 1.95 -50.70 14.20
#